data_1fd76d06b566bf0930513a0c2e32ae66
#
_entry.id   1fd76d06b566bf0930513a0c2e32ae66
#
_cell.length_a   1.000
_cell.length_b   1.000
_cell.length_c   1.000
_cell.angle_alpha   90.00
_cell.angle_beta   90.00
_cell.angle_gamma   90.00
#
_symmetry.space_group_name_H-M   'P 1'
#
loop_
_entity.id
_entity.type
_entity.pdbx_description
1 polymer ?
#
loop_
_entity_poly.entity_id
_entity_poly.type
_entity_poly.pdbx_seq_one_letter_code
_entity_poly.pdbx_strand_id
1 'polypeptide(L)'
;MTAIHIHGARQNNLKNIDVSIPKHQLTVVTGRSGSGMSSLVFNTIAAESERLLNETYSSYIQHQLTQYEKPDVDHIENLPVAMVINQKRLGGNSRSTVGTISDIYASVRLLWSRIGTPFVGYSDVFSFNNPNGMCEHCQGLGYVEDIDLNELLDFDKSLNEGAIRFPSFKPDSWRGKRYRYSGLFDNDKKLKDYTKEELDTFLYTEPTRLKNPPAEWPRTAKFEGLIHRFRRSFLINDNFEKKRFLKDVERVVTKQTCPVCHGQRLNQKVLSCKIHGLNIADFTALTIEETLPFLEQIDSDKATYIIEPLKAQLQALNDIGLNYLTLARETTTLSGGESQRIKLIRHLNSPLTDLVYIIDEPSVGLHPADIEKINEIMLNIRDKGNTVIIVEHDPDVIKIADHVIDIGPGAGKHGGQITFEGSYAQLKQSDTDTARALTRQHHLKQSAIRDNQAWLHLEHLQHNNLQDVSVAIPKNAQTVVTGVAGSGKSSLIKGGFAKHEDAILIDQKGVHTSNRSNLLTYTGIFDDVREFFSKATGLKKSMFSYNSDGACPNCNGKGVLKTELAFMPDFSQVCEVCGGTRYRPEVLETKVDGYSIADVLALTVEEGLSLFQTHDAIAQTLSALQSTGLGYMTLGQSLDTLSGGEIQRLKLTRYMIEPVTEKIFIFDEPTTGLHEDDIPILQARFDQLIEEGHTVILIEHNITMMTRADWLIDVGPGAGNQGGRILYSGPPAGLKNVAESRTAPHLFGSLSE
;
A
#
# COMPACT_ATOMS: atom_id res chain seq x y z
N MET A 1 7.87 -24.04 30.38
CA MET A 1 6.61 -23.91 29.62
C MET A 1 6.97 -23.90 28.13
N THR A 2 6.49 -24.88 27.40
CA THR A 2 7.04 -25.19 26.08
C THR A 2 6.18 -24.67 24.93
N ALA A 3 4.94 -24.19 25.21
CA ALA A 3 4.02 -23.70 24.20
C ALA A 3 3.12 -22.54 24.69
N ILE A 4 2.62 -21.75 23.74
CA ILE A 4 1.53 -20.81 23.92
C ILE A 4 0.24 -21.59 23.66
N HIS A 5 -0.70 -21.61 24.62
CA HIS A 5 -1.97 -22.31 24.49
C HIS A 5 -3.10 -21.30 24.32
N ILE A 6 -3.88 -21.43 23.27
CA ILE A 6 -5.06 -20.63 22.96
C ILE A 6 -6.28 -21.53 23.14
N HIS A 7 -7.23 -21.12 23.95
CA HIS A 7 -8.43 -21.89 24.25
C HIS A 7 -9.69 -21.13 23.86
N GLY A 8 -10.53 -21.77 23.06
CA GLY A 8 -11.84 -21.28 22.69
C GLY A 8 -11.82 -19.99 21.86
N ALA A 9 -10.92 -19.89 20.87
CA ALA A 9 -10.88 -18.71 20.00
C ALA A 9 -12.08 -18.66 19.03
N ARG A 10 -12.83 -17.54 19.07
CA ARG A 10 -14.07 -17.31 18.30
C ARG A 10 -14.03 -15.99 17.54
N GLN A 11 -12.88 -15.34 17.49
CA GLN A 11 -12.74 -14.03 16.85
C GLN A 11 -13.08 -14.10 15.35
N ASN A 12 -13.96 -13.22 14.88
CA ASN A 12 -14.44 -13.16 13.50
C ASN A 12 -15.07 -14.49 13.01
N ASN A 13 -14.40 -15.20 12.09
CA ASN A 13 -14.88 -16.46 11.53
C ASN A 13 -14.35 -17.71 12.24
N LEU A 14 -13.56 -17.59 13.30
CA LEU A 14 -13.03 -18.74 14.05
C LEU A 14 -14.15 -19.50 14.77
N LYS A 15 -14.10 -20.83 14.71
CA LYS A 15 -15.17 -21.73 15.21
C LYS A 15 -14.82 -22.38 16.53
N ASN A 16 -14.56 -21.57 17.57
CA ASN A 16 -14.23 -22.04 18.91
C ASN A 16 -13.06 -23.03 18.88
N ILE A 17 -11.92 -22.58 18.36
CA ILE A 17 -10.75 -23.43 18.15
C ILE A 17 -9.79 -23.35 19.33
N ASP A 18 -9.15 -24.50 19.62
CA ASP A 18 -8.01 -24.63 20.53
C ASP A 18 -6.75 -24.85 19.72
N VAL A 19 -5.67 -24.15 20.06
CA VAL A 19 -4.38 -24.18 19.33
C VAL A 19 -3.21 -24.13 20.29
N SER A 20 -2.15 -24.90 20.00
CA SER A 20 -0.90 -24.89 20.74
C SER A 20 0.28 -24.49 19.85
N ILE A 21 0.92 -23.37 20.13
CA ILE A 21 2.06 -22.87 19.36
C ILE A 21 3.35 -23.12 20.16
N PRO A 22 4.27 -23.96 19.66
CA PRO A 22 5.54 -24.23 20.34
C PRO A 22 6.40 -22.96 20.47
N LYS A 23 6.94 -22.71 21.66
CA LYS A 23 7.88 -21.59 21.88
C LYS A 23 9.25 -21.91 21.29
N HIS A 24 9.98 -20.85 20.92
CA HIS A 24 11.33 -20.92 20.33
C HIS A 24 11.38 -21.75 19.04
N GLN A 25 10.28 -21.81 18.33
CA GLN A 25 10.14 -22.44 17.03
C GLN A 25 9.55 -21.44 16.02
N LEU A 26 9.71 -21.77 14.74
CA LEU A 26 9.08 -21.07 13.62
C LEU A 26 7.79 -21.81 13.27
N THR A 27 6.66 -21.18 13.57
CA THR A 27 5.32 -21.68 13.24
C THR A 27 4.77 -20.91 12.04
N VAL A 28 4.38 -21.63 10.98
CA VAL A 28 3.67 -21.05 9.85
C VAL A 28 2.18 -21.34 9.99
N VAL A 29 1.37 -20.29 9.96
CA VAL A 29 -0.10 -20.37 9.89
C VAL A 29 -0.50 -20.15 8.44
N THR A 30 -1.08 -21.16 7.82
CA THR A 30 -1.45 -21.18 6.40
C THR A 30 -2.91 -21.57 6.21
N GLY A 31 -3.39 -21.56 4.97
CA GLY A 31 -4.77 -21.88 4.60
C GLY A 31 -5.26 -20.99 3.46
N ARG A 32 -6.51 -21.17 3.02
CA ARG A 32 -7.11 -20.33 1.98
C ARG A 32 -7.26 -18.86 2.42
N SER A 33 -7.20 -17.93 1.46
CA SER A 33 -7.50 -16.52 1.72
C SER A 33 -8.89 -16.39 2.34
N GLY A 34 -8.97 -15.66 3.48
CA GLY A 34 -10.23 -15.52 4.24
C GLY A 34 -10.59 -16.73 5.12
N SER A 35 -9.74 -17.75 5.28
CA SER A 35 -10.01 -18.92 6.13
C SER A 35 -9.99 -18.61 7.64
N GLY A 36 -9.35 -17.52 8.08
CA GLY A 36 -9.27 -17.14 9.50
C GLY A 36 -7.86 -17.00 10.06
N MET A 37 -6.82 -17.12 9.24
CA MET A 37 -5.41 -16.97 9.66
C MET A 37 -5.16 -15.62 10.36
N SER A 38 -5.55 -14.53 9.74
CA SER A 38 -5.44 -13.19 10.33
C SER A 38 -6.30 -13.02 11.58
N SER A 39 -7.44 -13.71 11.66
CA SER A 39 -8.31 -13.73 12.86
C SER A 39 -7.60 -14.38 14.05
N LEU A 40 -6.90 -15.49 13.82
CA LEU A 40 -6.12 -16.16 14.86
C LEU A 40 -4.88 -15.36 15.24
N VAL A 41 -4.05 -14.99 14.26
CA VAL A 41 -2.71 -14.46 14.51
C VAL A 41 -2.76 -12.99 14.93
N PHE A 42 -3.45 -12.13 14.16
CA PHE A 42 -3.46 -10.68 14.42
C PHE A 42 -4.59 -10.25 15.36
N ASN A 43 -5.81 -10.74 15.12
CA ASN A 43 -6.98 -10.30 15.89
C ASN A 43 -7.15 -11.04 17.22
N THR A 44 -6.44 -12.15 17.44
CA THR A 44 -6.46 -12.87 18.71
C THR A 44 -5.10 -12.80 19.42
N ILE A 45 -4.04 -13.40 18.89
CA ILE A 45 -2.73 -13.52 19.57
C ILE A 45 -2.06 -12.15 19.72
N ALA A 46 -1.87 -11.41 18.62
CA ALA A 46 -1.23 -10.11 18.65
C ALA A 46 -2.05 -9.10 19.46
N ALA A 47 -3.35 -9.04 19.24
CA ALA A 47 -4.26 -8.11 19.92
C ALA A 47 -4.25 -8.33 21.44
N GLU A 48 -4.27 -9.58 21.91
CA GLU A 48 -4.23 -9.87 23.35
C GLU A 48 -2.86 -9.53 23.96
N SER A 49 -1.75 -9.85 23.27
CA SER A 49 -0.43 -9.48 23.74
C SER A 49 -0.26 -7.96 23.87
N GLU A 50 -0.69 -7.20 22.85
CA GLU A 50 -0.63 -5.74 22.87
C GLU A 50 -1.57 -5.13 23.91
N ARG A 51 -2.77 -5.71 24.11
CA ARG A 51 -3.71 -5.30 25.16
C ARG A 51 -3.09 -5.48 26.55
N LEU A 52 -2.53 -6.65 26.84
CA LEU A 52 -1.89 -6.95 28.11
C LEU A 52 -0.67 -6.06 28.36
N LEU A 53 0.13 -5.79 27.33
CA LEU A 53 1.26 -4.85 27.40
C LEU A 53 0.77 -3.43 27.71
N ASN A 54 -0.31 -2.98 27.04
CA ASN A 54 -0.88 -1.65 27.27
C ASN A 54 -1.37 -1.48 28.71
N GLU A 55 -1.93 -2.52 29.34
CA GLU A 55 -2.37 -2.48 30.74
C GLU A 55 -1.21 -2.20 31.73
N THR A 56 0.04 -2.46 31.34
CA THR A 56 1.21 -2.19 32.19
C THR A 56 1.62 -0.72 32.22
N TYR A 57 1.13 0.09 31.26
CA TYR A 57 1.48 1.52 31.17
C TYR A 57 0.58 2.39 32.05
N SER A 58 1.04 3.61 32.33
CA SER A 58 0.20 4.61 33.03
C SER A 58 -1.01 4.99 32.16
N SER A 59 -2.13 5.38 32.78
CA SER A 59 -3.36 5.77 32.09
C SER A 59 -3.13 6.83 31.03
N TYR A 60 -2.19 7.77 31.26
CA TYR A 60 -1.83 8.79 30.28
C TYR A 60 -1.25 8.18 28.99
N ILE A 61 -0.35 7.19 29.12
CA ILE A 61 0.27 6.50 27.98
C ILE A 61 -0.76 5.58 27.31
N GLN A 62 -1.59 4.87 28.08
CA GLN A 62 -2.64 4.01 27.55
C GLN A 62 -3.58 4.78 26.60
N HIS A 63 -3.94 6.01 26.94
CA HIS A 63 -4.77 6.87 26.08
C HIS A 63 -4.08 7.35 24.79
N GLN A 64 -2.76 7.32 24.75
CA GLN A 64 -1.98 7.70 23.54
C GLN A 64 -1.70 6.53 22.60
N LEU A 65 -1.78 5.29 23.10
CA LEU A 65 -1.57 4.09 22.31
C LEU A 65 -2.86 3.61 21.66
N THR A 66 -2.71 2.84 20.59
CA THR A 66 -3.85 2.15 19.98
C THR A 66 -4.49 1.23 21.00
N GLN A 67 -5.77 1.44 21.29
CA GLN A 67 -6.50 0.54 22.17
C GLN A 67 -6.98 -0.66 21.37
N TYR A 68 -6.69 -1.86 21.88
CA TYR A 68 -7.18 -3.11 21.35
C TYR A 68 -8.36 -3.58 22.19
N GLU A 69 -9.45 -3.93 21.53
CA GLU A 69 -10.57 -4.62 22.18
C GLU A 69 -10.10 -6.01 22.62
N LYS A 70 -10.66 -6.49 23.73
CA LYS A 70 -10.39 -7.86 24.17
C LYS A 70 -10.88 -8.83 23.08
N PRO A 71 -10.03 -9.70 22.53
CA PRO A 71 -10.44 -10.67 21.54
C PRO A 71 -11.44 -11.68 22.13
N ASP A 72 -12.31 -12.22 21.27
CA ASP A 72 -13.25 -13.28 21.64
C ASP A 72 -12.50 -14.62 21.76
N VAL A 73 -11.93 -14.84 22.91
CA VAL A 73 -11.17 -16.03 23.31
C VAL A 73 -11.40 -16.31 24.79
N ASP A 74 -11.46 -17.56 25.19
CA ASP A 74 -11.65 -17.91 26.60
C ASP A 74 -10.43 -17.47 27.41
N HIS A 75 -9.24 -17.96 27.06
CA HIS A 75 -7.97 -17.51 27.64
C HIS A 75 -6.78 -17.90 26.75
N ILE A 76 -5.64 -17.22 26.95
CA ILE A 76 -4.35 -17.53 26.31
C ILE A 76 -3.31 -17.68 27.40
N GLU A 77 -2.60 -18.81 27.40
CA GLU A 77 -1.56 -19.12 28.37
C GLU A 77 -0.17 -18.94 27.79
N ASN A 78 0.77 -18.53 28.63
CA ASN A 78 2.20 -18.43 28.30
C ASN A 78 2.54 -17.47 27.14
N LEU A 79 1.71 -16.47 26.86
CA LEU A 79 1.88 -15.52 25.79
C LEU A 79 2.99 -14.50 26.12
N PRO A 80 4.11 -14.48 25.40
CA PRO A 80 5.12 -13.43 25.51
C PRO A 80 4.67 -12.13 24.83
N VAL A 81 5.47 -11.08 25.00
CA VAL A 81 5.24 -9.82 24.26
C VAL A 81 5.40 -10.05 22.76
N ALA A 82 4.39 -9.65 21.99
CA ALA A 82 4.39 -9.79 20.56
C ALA A 82 4.94 -8.54 19.84
N MET A 83 5.77 -8.79 18.82
CA MET A 83 6.31 -7.79 17.90
C MET A 83 5.72 -8.03 16.52
N VAL A 84 4.80 -7.16 16.07
CA VAL A 84 4.06 -7.33 14.82
C VAL A 84 4.79 -6.64 13.67
N ILE A 85 5.13 -7.41 12.64
CA ILE A 85 5.79 -6.95 11.41
C ILE A 85 4.83 -7.17 10.23
N ASN A 86 4.01 -6.17 9.95
CA ASN A 86 3.01 -6.19 8.90
C ASN A 86 3.42 -5.36 7.68
N GLN A 87 2.67 -5.53 6.58
CA GLN A 87 2.87 -4.82 5.32
C GLN A 87 2.36 -3.37 5.32
N LYS A 88 1.76 -2.89 6.42
CA LYS A 88 1.34 -1.49 6.49
C LYS A 88 2.54 -0.61 6.18
N ARG A 89 2.40 0.23 5.16
CA ARG A 89 3.45 1.18 4.78
C ARG A 89 3.90 1.93 6.01
N LEU A 90 5.21 2.11 6.12
CA LEU A 90 5.78 2.95 7.14
C LEU A 90 5.15 4.33 6.96
N GLY A 91 4.25 4.69 7.87
CA GLY A 91 3.70 6.04 7.93
C GLY A 91 4.87 7.00 8.03
N GLY A 92 4.89 8.01 7.20
CA GLY A 92 5.96 8.98 7.22
C GLY A 92 5.47 10.29 6.65
N ASN A 93 6.07 11.35 7.13
CA ASN A 93 6.02 12.65 6.46
C ASN A 93 7.16 12.72 5.45
N SER A 94 7.21 13.77 4.65
CA SER A 94 8.28 14.04 3.68
C SER A 94 9.71 14.12 4.28
N ARG A 95 9.86 14.00 5.60
CA ARG A 95 11.11 14.02 6.35
C ARG A 95 11.57 12.63 6.82
N SER A 96 10.76 11.60 6.58
CA SER A 96 11.12 10.20 6.90
C SER A 96 11.84 9.56 5.71
N THR A 97 13.04 9.04 5.95
CA THR A 97 13.86 8.34 4.94
C THR A 97 14.22 6.94 5.40
N VAL A 98 14.70 6.09 4.48
CA VAL A 98 15.22 4.75 4.80
C VAL A 98 16.24 4.84 5.93
N GLY A 99 17.20 5.76 5.85
CA GLY A 99 18.22 5.94 6.88
C GLY A 99 17.68 6.35 8.24
N THR A 100 16.62 7.18 8.29
CA THR A 100 16.03 7.60 9.58
C THR A 100 15.17 6.52 10.22
N ILE A 101 14.45 5.74 9.43
CA ILE A 101 13.55 4.71 9.96
C ILE A 101 14.31 3.44 10.37
N SER A 102 15.44 3.15 9.73
CA SER A 102 16.34 2.04 10.09
C SER A 102 17.32 2.38 11.22
N ASP A 103 17.31 3.61 11.72
CA ASP A 103 18.26 4.18 12.70
C ASP A 103 19.71 4.33 12.19
N ILE A 104 20.00 3.91 10.96
CA ILE A 104 21.33 3.97 10.34
C ILE A 104 21.80 5.43 10.22
N TYR A 105 20.90 6.38 9.94
CA TYR A 105 21.25 7.78 9.80
C TYR A 105 21.86 8.38 11.08
N ALA A 106 21.51 7.88 12.25
CA ALA A 106 22.10 8.30 13.51
C ALA A 106 23.59 7.97 13.56
N SER A 107 23.96 6.74 13.17
CA SER A 107 25.37 6.30 13.07
C SER A 107 26.14 7.07 11.99
N VAL A 108 25.54 7.34 10.85
CA VAL A 108 26.12 8.15 9.78
C VAL A 108 26.42 9.58 10.25
N ARG A 109 25.46 10.24 10.91
CA ARG A 109 25.66 11.57 11.51
C ARG A 109 26.80 11.59 12.53
N LEU A 110 26.88 10.56 13.37
CA LEU A 110 27.94 10.43 14.35
C LEU A 110 29.29 10.29 13.64
N LEU A 111 29.39 9.48 12.58
CA LEU A 111 30.62 9.29 11.81
C LEU A 111 31.13 10.61 11.24
N TRP A 112 30.28 11.38 10.50
CA TRP A 112 30.66 12.67 9.94
C TRP A 112 31.07 13.67 11.02
N SER A 113 30.44 13.66 12.19
CA SER A 113 30.80 14.56 13.30
C SER A 113 32.15 14.23 13.92
N ARG A 114 32.67 12.99 13.77
CA ARG A 114 33.92 12.53 14.41
C ARG A 114 35.14 12.68 13.53
N ILE A 115 35.00 12.39 12.24
CA ILE A 115 36.15 12.34 11.31
C ILE A 115 35.98 13.23 10.08
N GLY A 116 34.83 13.85 9.88
CA GLY A 116 34.60 14.77 8.77
C GLY A 116 35.40 16.06 8.87
N THR A 117 35.86 16.56 7.72
CA THR A 117 36.68 17.79 7.64
C THR A 117 36.06 18.76 6.62
N PRO A 118 35.93 20.05 6.94
CA PRO A 118 36.22 20.70 8.24
C PRO A 118 35.19 20.30 9.32
N PHE A 119 35.58 20.45 10.59
CA PHE A 119 34.64 20.25 11.69
C PHE A 119 33.58 21.37 11.69
N VAL A 120 32.30 21.03 11.63
CA VAL A 120 31.18 21.97 11.55
C VAL A 120 30.24 21.91 12.77
N GLY A 121 30.42 20.90 13.62
CA GLY A 121 29.62 20.68 14.81
C GLY A 121 29.44 19.20 15.15
N TYR A 122 28.63 18.90 16.17
CA TYR A 122 28.32 17.55 16.61
C TYR A 122 27.22 16.89 15.74
N SER A 123 26.85 15.65 16.04
CA SER A 123 25.94 14.83 15.22
C SER A 123 24.56 15.44 14.98
N ASP A 124 24.11 16.33 15.84
CA ASP A 124 22.84 17.04 15.74
C ASP A 124 22.76 17.99 14.53
N VAL A 125 23.89 18.69 14.23
CA VAL A 125 23.95 19.61 13.07
C VAL A 125 23.90 18.91 11.72
N PHE A 126 24.19 17.60 11.67
CA PHE A 126 24.07 16.80 10.45
C PHE A 126 22.64 16.29 10.19
N SER A 127 21.67 16.74 10.98
CA SER A 127 20.28 16.36 10.80
C SER A 127 19.52 17.40 9.98
N PHE A 128 18.91 16.97 8.87
CA PHE A 128 18.01 17.83 8.07
C PHE A 128 16.68 18.12 8.79
N ASN A 129 16.44 17.54 9.96
CA ASN A 129 15.31 17.83 10.85
C ASN A 129 15.67 18.81 11.98
N ASN A 130 16.95 19.20 12.09
CA ASN A 130 17.42 20.14 13.09
C ASN A 130 17.59 21.54 12.45
N PRO A 131 17.05 22.63 13.06
CA PRO A 131 17.19 23.98 12.54
C PRO A 131 18.64 24.41 12.26
N ASN A 132 19.61 23.94 13.06
CA ASN A 132 21.03 24.26 12.88
C ASN A 132 21.69 23.58 11.69
N GLY A 133 21.10 22.48 11.19
CA GLY A 133 21.67 21.68 10.09
C GLY A 133 20.87 21.75 8.81
N MET A 134 19.58 21.99 8.87
CA MET A 134 18.70 21.99 7.70
C MET A 134 18.99 23.16 6.76
N CYS A 135 18.68 22.99 5.50
CA CYS A 135 18.64 24.09 4.54
C CYS A 135 17.49 25.05 4.93
N GLU A 136 17.82 26.30 5.17
CA GLU A 136 16.82 27.30 5.60
C GLU A 136 15.74 27.54 4.54
N HIS A 137 16.11 27.49 3.25
CA HIS A 137 15.19 27.77 2.15
C HIS A 137 14.07 26.72 2.02
N CYS A 138 14.41 25.42 2.05
CA CYS A 138 13.44 24.33 1.95
C CYS A 138 13.13 23.70 3.32
N GLN A 139 13.65 24.23 4.41
CA GLN A 139 13.46 23.71 5.76
C GLN A 139 13.73 22.21 5.90
N GLY A 140 14.76 21.72 5.21
CA GLY A 140 15.16 20.31 5.22
C GLY A 140 14.35 19.37 4.33
N LEU A 141 13.45 19.89 3.49
CA LEU A 141 12.65 19.05 2.58
C LEU A 141 13.41 18.62 1.32
N GLY A 142 14.42 19.40 0.87
CA GLY A 142 15.16 19.16 -0.36
C GLY A 142 14.45 19.67 -1.62
N TYR A 143 13.17 20.01 -1.52
CA TYR A 143 12.37 20.58 -2.59
C TYR A 143 11.57 21.78 -2.09
N VAL A 144 11.09 22.59 -2.99
CA VAL A 144 10.14 23.66 -2.74
C VAL A 144 8.84 23.35 -3.50
N GLU A 145 7.72 23.64 -2.86
CA GLU A 145 6.42 23.55 -3.51
C GLU A 145 6.16 24.83 -4.27
N ASP A 146 6.02 24.73 -5.58
CA ASP A 146 5.66 25.84 -6.45
C ASP A 146 4.27 25.62 -7.05
N ILE A 147 3.59 26.74 -7.35
CA ILE A 147 2.23 26.70 -7.88
C ILE A 147 2.30 26.90 -9.39
N ASP A 148 1.88 25.88 -10.13
CA ASP A 148 1.74 25.99 -11.58
C ASP A 148 0.53 26.89 -11.93
N LEU A 149 0.85 28.09 -12.40
CA LEU A 149 -0.18 29.07 -12.76
C LEU A 149 -1.03 28.60 -13.95
N ASN A 150 -0.50 27.80 -14.86
CA ASN A 150 -1.26 27.28 -16.01
C ASN A 150 -2.27 26.22 -15.59
N GLU A 151 -1.96 25.45 -14.53
CA GLU A 151 -2.90 24.50 -13.95
C GLU A 151 -3.91 25.18 -13.01
N LEU A 152 -3.52 26.28 -12.35
CA LEU A 152 -4.39 27.02 -11.44
C LEU A 152 -5.35 27.96 -12.18
N LEU A 153 -4.93 28.55 -13.29
CA LEU A 153 -5.64 29.61 -14.01
C LEU A 153 -5.98 29.22 -15.46
N ASP A 154 -7.07 29.79 -15.96
CA ASP A 154 -7.44 29.80 -17.36
C ASP A 154 -7.33 31.26 -17.85
N PHE A 155 -6.23 31.57 -18.53
CA PHE A 155 -5.95 32.92 -18.99
C PHE A 155 -6.92 33.42 -20.09
N ASP A 156 -7.61 32.50 -20.77
CA ASP A 156 -8.61 32.82 -21.79
C ASP A 156 -9.99 33.16 -21.22
N LYS A 157 -10.16 33.05 -19.89
CA LYS A 157 -11.40 33.35 -19.17
C LYS A 157 -11.26 34.57 -18.28
N SER A 158 -12.43 35.19 -18.00
CA SER A 158 -12.59 36.24 -17.00
C SER A 158 -12.93 35.66 -15.61
N LEU A 159 -12.92 36.50 -14.57
CA LEU A 159 -13.32 36.09 -13.23
C LEU A 159 -14.77 35.61 -13.17
N ASN A 160 -15.67 36.23 -13.96
CA ASN A 160 -17.06 35.81 -14.06
C ASN A 160 -17.22 34.45 -14.79
N GLU A 161 -16.37 34.17 -15.76
CA GLU A 161 -16.34 32.90 -16.50
C GLU A 161 -15.61 31.77 -15.74
N GLY A 162 -15.03 32.08 -14.59
CA GLY A 162 -14.33 31.08 -13.77
C GLY A 162 -12.88 30.85 -14.18
N ALA A 163 -12.11 31.92 -14.36
CA ALA A 163 -10.69 31.87 -14.69
C ALA A 163 -9.83 31.13 -13.67
N ILE A 164 -10.29 30.95 -12.41
CA ILE A 164 -9.58 30.15 -11.41
C ILE A 164 -10.11 28.71 -11.48
N ARG A 165 -9.27 27.79 -11.96
CA ARG A 165 -9.65 26.38 -12.18
C ARG A 165 -9.81 25.56 -10.92
N PHE A 166 -9.39 26.06 -9.75
CA PHE A 166 -9.44 25.33 -8.49
C PHE A 166 -10.86 25.33 -7.88
N PRO A 167 -11.44 24.17 -7.50
CA PRO A 167 -12.86 24.05 -7.14
C PRO A 167 -13.34 25.00 -6.03
N SER A 168 -12.53 25.26 -5.01
CA SER A 168 -12.91 26.14 -3.89
C SER A 168 -12.87 27.63 -4.23
N PHE A 169 -12.37 28.00 -5.43
CA PHE A 169 -12.30 29.37 -5.93
C PHE A 169 -13.25 29.63 -7.10
N LYS A 170 -14.21 28.73 -7.37
CA LYS A 170 -15.25 28.98 -8.39
C LYS A 170 -15.95 30.30 -8.16
N PRO A 171 -16.48 30.97 -9.20
CA PRO A 171 -17.03 32.34 -9.11
C PRO A 171 -18.03 32.54 -7.97
N ASP A 172 -18.92 31.58 -7.72
CA ASP A 172 -19.96 31.68 -6.68
C ASP A 172 -19.52 31.14 -5.31
N SER A 173 -18.32 30.57 -5.23
CA SER A 173 -17.76 30.11 -3.95
C SER A 173 -17.41 31.30 -3.04
N TRP A 174 -17.36 31.06 -1.75
CA TRP A 174 -16.95 32.04 -0.76
C TRP A 174 -15.58 32.66 -1.09
N ARG A 175 -14.64 31.89 -1.62
CA ARG A 175 -13.30 32.36 -2.00
C ARG A 175 -13.31 33.10 -3.34
N GLY A 176 -14.04 32.64 -4.34
CA GLY A 176 -14.16 33.29 -5.64
C GLY A 176 -14.78 34.68 -5.51
N LYS A 177 -15.82 34.83 -4.69
CA LYS A 177 -16.46 36.12 -4.40
C LYS A 177 -15.49 37.17 -3.82
N ARG A 178 -14.40 36.76 -3.16
CA ARG A 178 -13.37 37.67 -2.66
C ARG A 178 -12.60 38.39 -3.77
N TYR A 179 -12.45 37.82 -4.92
CA TYR A 179 -11.82 38.46 -6.08
C TYR A 179 -12.83 39.26 -6.88
N ARG A 180 -14.00 38.73 -7.12
CA ARG A 180 -15.08 39.41 -7.90
C ARG A 180 -15.62 40.65 -7.23
N TYR A 181 -15.77 40.62 -5.90
CA TYR A 181 -16.35 41.75 -5.12
C TYR A 181 -15.30 42.64 -4.48
N SER A 182 -14.03 42.52 -4.88
CA SER A 182 -12.96 43.40 -4.36
C SER A 182 -13.03 44.82 -4.90
N GLY A 183 -13.61 45.01 -6.08
CA GLY A 183 -13.61 46.27 -6.81
C GLY A 183 -12.23 46.66 -7.38
N LEU A 184 -11.27 45.71 -7.37
CA LEU A 184 -9.91 45.93 -7.87
C LEU A 184 -9.76 45.55 -9.34
N PHE A 185 -10.66 44.68 -9.86
CA PHE A 185 -10.55 44.11 -11.19
C PHE A 185 -11.84 44.30 -11.98
N ASP A 186 -11.70 44.38 -13.29
CA ASP A 186 -12.81 44.19 -14.22
C ASP A 186 -13.13 42.70 -14.32
N ASN A 187 -14.27 42.27 -13.79
CA ASN A 187 -14.66 40.86 -13.70
C ASN A 187 -14.97 40.21 -15.05
N ASP A 188 -15.18 40.99 -16.10
CA ASP A 188 -15.46 40.51 -17.46
C ASP A 188 -14.23 40.56 -18.37
N LYS A 189 -13.13 41.18 -17.92
CA LYS A 189 -11.85 41.20 -18.59
C LYS A 189 -11.14 39.85 -18.46
N LYS A 190 -10.66 39.30 -19.59
CA LYS A 190 -9.90 38.03 -19.57
C LYS A 190 -8.56 38.21 -18.87
N LEU A 191 -8.07 37.20 -18.14
CA LEU A 191 -6.81 37.28 -17.43
C LEU A 191 -5.61 37.54 -18.32
N LYS A 192 -5.63 37.07 -19.58
CA LYS A 192 -4.56 37.36 -20.55
C LYS A 192 -4.45 38.83 -20.92
N ASP A 193 -5.54 39.58 -20.79
CA ASP A 193 -5.61 41.01 -21.09
C ASP A 193 -5.30 41.93 -19.90
N TYR A 194 -5.04 41.30 -18.73
CA TYR A 194 -4.62 42.04 -17.53
C TYR A 194 -3.26 42.71 -17.78
N THR A 195 -3.10 43.93 -17.29
CA THR A 195 -1.78 44.53 -17.21
C THR A 195 -0.91 43.79 -16.21
N LYS A 196 0.40 43.99 -16.29
CA LYS A 196 1.32 43.36 -15.32
C LYS A 196 0.97 43.75 -13.87
N GLU A 197 0.59 45.02 -13.64
CA GLU A 197 0.21 45.52 -12.31
C GLU A 197 -1.11 44.87 -11.82
N GLU A 198 -2.09 44.73 -12.70
CA GLU A 198 -3.35 44.03 -12.35
C GLU A 198 -3.09 42.55 -12.01
N LEU A 199 -2.26 41.87 -12.81
CA LEU A 199 -1.93 40.46 -12.59
C LEU A 199 -1.09 40.27 -11.30
N ASP A 200 -0.10 41.15 -11.05
CA ASP A 200 0.69 41.12 -9.83
C ASP A 200 -0.18 41.37 -8.60
N THR A 201 -1.12 42.32 -8.70
CA THR A 201 -2.09 42.60 -7.64
C THR A 201 -3.00 41.42 -7.38
N PHE A 202 -3.48 40.76 -8.44
CA PHE A 202 -4.34 39.57 -8.35
C PHE A 202 -3.62 38.39 -7.69
N LEU A 203 -2.35 38.18 -8.03
CA LEU A 203 -1.58 37.00 -7.60
C LEU A 203 -0.86 37.17 -6.27
N TYR A 204 -0.22 38.33 -6.04
CA TYR A 204 0.82 38.49 -5.01
C TYR A 204 0.57 39.56 -3.96
N THR A 205 -0.60 40.21 -3.93
CA THR A 205 -0.87 41.22 -2.90
C THR A 205 -0.88 40.58 -1.50
N GLU A 206 -0.10 41.13 -0.60
CA GLU A 206 -0.11 40.81 0.83
C GLU A 206 -1.47 41.13 1.48
N PRO A 207 -1.90 40.39 2.54
CA PRO A 207 -3.18 40.62 3.20
C PRO A 207 -3.40 42.05 3.64
N THR A 208 -4.18 42.84 2.89
CA THR A 208 -4.38 44.26 3.07
C THR A 208 -5.86 44.64 3.20
N ARG A 209 -6.19 45.72 3.95
CA ARG A 209 -7.55 46.27 4.00
C ARG A 209 -7.76 47.16 2.81
N LEU A 210 -8.88 46.99 2.13
CA LEU A 210 -9.28 47.87 1.04
C LEU A 210 -9.60 49.26 1.60
N LYS A 211 -9.12 50.32 0.93
CA LYS A 211 -9.37 51.72 1.35
C LYS A 211 -10.82 52.13 1.11
N ASN A 212 -11.38 51.74 -0.03
CA ASN A 212 -12.76 52.05 -0.43
C ASN A 212 -13.45 50.73 -0.90
N PRO A 213 -13.85 49.84 0.04
CA PRO A 213 -14.45 48.57 -0.33
C PRO A 213 -15.86 48.77 -0.90
N PRO A 214 -16.24 48.01 -1.95
CA PRO A 214 -17.63 47.95 -2.43
C PRO A 214 -18.60 47.49 -1.33
N ALA A 215 -19.91 47.76 -1.52
CA ALA A 215 -20.93 47.39 -0.52
C ALA A 215 -21.01 45.91 -0.21
N GLU A 216 -20.72 45.07 -1.18
CA GLU A 216 -20.69 43.61 -1.09
C GLU A 216 -19.46 43.08 -0.35
N TRP A 217 -18.43 43.91 -0.12
CA TRP A 217 -17.22 43.50 0.57
C TRP A 217 -17.42 43.43 2.08
N PRO A 218 -17.13 42.30 2.74
CA PRO A 218 -17.29 42.22 4.21
C PRO A 218 -16.34 43.15 4.93
N ARG A 219 -16.88 43.96 5.83
CA ARG A 219 -16.14 45.06 6.56
C ARG A 219 -14.89 44.59 7.30
N THR A 220 -14.86 43.35 7.76
CA THR A 220 -13.73 42.77 8.50
C THR A 220 -12.71 42.07 7.58
N ALA A 221 -13.00 41.94 6.29
CA ALA A 221 -12.19 41.17 5.37
C ALA A 221 -10.95 41.94 4.90
N LYS A 222 -9.87 41.21 4.71
CA LYS A 222 -8.68 41.67 3.99
C LYS A 222 -8.69 41.08 2.59
N PHE A 223 -8.28 41.86 1.61
CA PHE A 223 -7.91 41.35 0.29
C PHE A 223 -6.53 40.73 0.39
N GLU A 224 -6.35 39.62 -0.29
CA GLU A 224 -5.13 38.83 -0.31
C GLU A 224 -4.98 38.21 -1.71
N GLY A 225 -3.82 38.33 -2.30
CA GLY A 225 -3.51 37.75 -3.59
C GLY A 225 -3.71 36.22 -3.62
N LEU A 226 -4.04 35.71 -4.80
CA LEU A 226 -4.44 34.30 -5.00
C LEU A 226 -3.37 33.32 -4.49
N ILE A 227 -2.10 33.58 -4.78
CA ILE A 227 -0.99 32.69 -4.39
C ILE A 227 -0.81 32.65 -2.86
N HIS A 228 -0.84 33.81 -2.18
CA HIS A 228 -0.75 33.85 -0.73
C HIS A 228 -1.91 33.11 -0.07
N ARG A 229 -3.12 33.33 -0.56
CA ARG A 229 -4.32 32.64 -0.07
C ARG A 229 -4.29 31.16 -0.31
N PHE A 230 -3.85 30.72 -1.50
CA PHE A 230 -3.72 29.32 -1.84
C PHE A 230 -2.70 28.63 -0.93
N ARG A 231 -1.48 29.20 -0.80
CA ARG A 231 -0.43 28.67 0.09
C ARG A 231 -0.92 28.52 1.51
N ARG A 232 -1.54 29.56 2.07
CA ARG A 232 -2.05 29.54 3.44
C ARG A 232 -3.16 28.48 3.63
N SER A 233 -4.06 28.32 2.66
CA SER A 233 -5.21 27.43 2.78
C SER A 233 -4.86 25.96 2.53
N PHE A 234 -3.89 25.66 1.67
CA PHE A 234 -3.65 24.32 1.15
C PHE A 234 -2.22 23.79 1.30
N LEU A 235 -1.22 24.65 1.55
CA LEU A 235 0.17 24.21 1.70
C LEU A 235 0.66 24.29 3.14
N ILE A 236 0.40 25.39 3.84
CA ILE A 236 0.95 25.64 5.19
C ILE A 236 0.20 24.84 6.25
N ASN A 237 -1.11 24.72 6.14
CA ASN A 237 -1.95 24.04 7.11
C ASN A 237 -2.40 22.67 6.60
N ASP A 238 -2.12 21.62 7.36
CA ASP A 238 -2.66 20.28 7.09
C ASP A 238 -4.06 20.17 7.70
N ASN A 239 -5.01 20.85 7.06
CA ASN A 239 -6.39 20.94 7.50
C ASN A 239 -7.32 20.06 6.66
N PHE A 240 -8.58 19.94 7.12
CA PHE A 240 -9.64 19.20 6.44
C PHE A 240 -9.84 19.63 4.97
N GLU A 241 -9.63 20.91 4.64
CA GLU A 241 -9.79 21.42 3.29
C GLU A 241 -8.70 20.89 2.34
N LYS A 242 -7.44 20.79 2.79
CA LYS A 242 -6.35 20.18 2.01
C LYS A 242 -6.68 18.75 1.69
N LYS A 243 -7.15 17.97 2.67
CA LYS A 243 -7.55 16.57 2.47
C LYS A 243 -8.72 16.43 1.48
N ARG A 244 -9.70 17.34 1.55
CA ARG A 244 -10.85 17.35 0.64
C ARG A 244 -10.48 17.61 -0.81
N PHE A 245 -9.50 18.46 -1.08
CA PHE A 245 -9.08 18.87 -2.42
C PHE A 245 -7.71 18.31 -2.81
N LEU A 246 -7.27 17.21 -2.20
CA LEU A 246 -5.92 16.68 -2.38
C LEU A 246 -5.52 16.51 -3.84
N LYS A 247 -6.38 15.90 -4.67
CA LYS A 247 -6.13 15.72 -6.11
C LYS A 247 -5.98 17.04 -6.87
N ASP A 248 -6.80 18.02 -6.52
CA ASP A 248 -6.72 19.35 -7.15
C ASP A 248 -5.45 20.08 -6.70
N VAL A 249 -5.03 19.89 -5.44
CA VAL A 249 -3.76 20.44 -4.92
C VAL A 249 -2.58 19.78 -5.63
N GLU A 250 -2.57 18.45 -5.74
CA GLU A 250 -1.51 17.69 -6.44
C GLU A 250 -1.38 18.06 -7.93
N ARG A 251 -2.48 18.45 -8.57
CA ARG A 251 -2.48 18.95 -9.95
C ARG A 251 -1.84 20.32 -10.08
N VAL A 252 -2.12 21.22 -9.15
CA VAL A 252 -1.72 22.63 -9.19
C VAL A 252 -0.33 22.86 -8.60
N VAL A 253 0.11 21.98 -7.68
CA VAL A 253 1.37 22.15 -6.94
C VAL A 253 2.43 21.22 -7.53
N THR A 254 3.50 21.80 -8.02
CA THR A 254 4.67 21.09 -8.50
C THR A 254 5.78 21.12 -7.45
N LYS A 255 6.50 20.00 -7.31
CA LYS A 255 7.70 19.95 -6.49
C LYS A 255 8.93 20.23 -7.34
N GLN A 256 9.63 21.30 -7.04
CA GLN A 256 10.88 21.66 -7.68
C GLN A 256 12.06 21.43 -6.73
N THR A 257 13.16 20.90 -7.25
CA THR A 257 14.39 20.76 -6.46
C THR A 257 14.79 22.10 -5.87
N CYS A 258 15.09 22.11 -4.58
CA CYS A 258 15.49 23.35 -3.89
C CYS A 258 16.72 23.99 -4.58
N PRO A 259 16.65 25.24 -5.01
CA PRO A 259 17.76 25.89 -5.73
C PRO A 259 18.97 26.19 -4.85
N VAL A 260 18.83 26.12 -3.52
CA VAL A 260 19.90 26.44 -2.56
C VAL A 260 20.69 25.19 -2.16
N CYS A 261 20.01 24.10 -1.82
CA CYS A 261 20.68 22.85 -1.41
C CYS A 261 20.67 21.76 -2.49
N HIS A 262 20.09 22.03 -3.65
CA HIS A 262 20.04 21.10 -4.79
C HIS A 262 19.55 19.68 -4.42
N GLY A 263 18.54 19.61 -3.54
CA GLY A 263 17.98 18.34 -3.07
C GLY A 263 18.65 17.75 -1.82
N GLN A 264 19.81 18.26 -1.40
CA GLN A 264 20.63 17.70 -0.32
C GLN A 264 20.08 17.98 1.11
N ARG A 265 19.02 18.74 1.25
CA ARG A 265 18.26 19.00 2.51
C ARG A 265 19.02 19.76 3.61
N LEU A 266 20.34 19.81 3.58
CA LEU A 266 21.24 20.42 4.56
C LEU A 266 21.74 21.78 4.11
N ASN A 267 22.18 22.62 5.05
CA ASN A 267 22.77 23.91 4.75
C ASN A 267 24.22 23.76 4.23
N GLN A 268 24.73 24.80 3.56
CA GLN A 268 26.03 24.75 2.90
C GLN A 268 27.19 24.54 3.87
N LYS A 269 27.09 25.00 5.12
CA LYS A 269 28.11 24.79 6.15
C LYS A 269 28.24 23.29 6.47
N VAL A 270 27.13 22.60 6.65
CA VAL A 270 27.15 21.14 6.90
C VAL A 270 27.64 20.39 5.68
N LEU A 271 27.21 20.77 4.47
CA LEU A 271 27.63 20.14 3.22
C LEU A 271 29.12 20.36 2.89
N SER A 272 29.78 21.35 3.49
CA SER A 272 31.23 21.53 3.35
C SER A 272 32.05 20.46 4.07
N CYS A 273 31.46 19.78 5.08
CA CYS A 273 32.13 18.73 5.86
C CYS A 273 32.14 17.40 5.07
N LYS A 274 33.32 16.89 4.78
CA LYS A 274 33.51 15.74 3.89
C LYS A 274 34.38 14.66 4.53
N ILE A 275 34.13 13.41 4.13
CA ILE A 275 34.98 12.23 4.35
C ILE A 275 35.32 11.68 2.96
N HIS A 276 36.59 11.49 2.61
CA HIS A 276 37.05 11.04 1.29
C HIS A 276 36.31 11.74 0.13
N GLY A 277 36.12 13.06 0.24
CA GLY A 277 35.52 13.89 -0.80
C GLY A 277 33.99 13.92 -0.83
N LEU A 278 33.27 13.02 -0.13
CA LEU A 278 31.81 12.99 -0.05
C LEU A 278 31.32 13.72 1.20
N ASN A 279 30.31 14.56 1.04
CA ASN A 279 29.54 15.07 2.17
C ASN A 279 28.50 14.03 2.62
N ILE A 280 27.81 14.26 3.75
CA ILE A 280 26.85 13.31 4.29
C ILE A 280 25.65 13.07 3.36
N ALA A 281 25.21 14.08 2.60
CA ALA A 281 24.11 13.94 1.65
C ALA A 281 24.53 13.10 0.43
N ASP A 282 25.76 13.32 -0.08
CA ASP A 282 26.33 12.50 -1.16
C ASP A 282 26.40 11.02 -0.74
N PHE A 283 26.90 10.73 0.47
CA PHE A 283 26.95 9.37 1.01
C PHE A 283 25.56 8.74 1.13
N THR A 284 24.58 9.46 1.67
CA THR A 284 23.23 8.90 1.83
C THR A 284 22.48 8.75 0.51
N ALA A 285 22.95 9.39 -0.56
CA ALA A 285 22.44 9.22 -1.91
C ALA A 285 23.05 8.01 -2.65
N LEU A 286 24.15 7.46 -2.16
CA LEU A 286 24.68 6.18 -2.66
C LEU A 286 23.67 5.06 -2.40
N THR A 287 23.69 4.05 -3.25
CA THR A 287 22.98 2.80 -2.98
C THR A 287 23.64 2.10 -1.78
N ILE A 288 22.87 1.27 -1.08
CA ILE A 288 23.38 0.51 0.07
C ILE A 288 24.61 -0.32 -0.34
N GLU A 289 24.58 -0.92 -1.53
CA GLU A 289 25.72 -1.66 -2.08
C GLU A 289 26.97 -0.79 -2.26
N GLU A 290 26.82 0.45 -2.71
CA GLU A 290 27.94 1.40 -2.91
C GLU A 290 28.48 1.96 -1.58
N THR A 291 27.67 1.96 -0.51
CA THR A 291 28.13 2.48 0.79
C THR A 291 29.16 1.59 1.47
N LEU A 292 29.10 0.27 1.28
CA LEU A 292 29.99 -0.70 1.93
C LEU A 292 31.46 -0.51 1.49
N PRO A 293 31.81 -0.49 0.18
CA PRO A 293 33.17 -0.23 -0.27
C PRO A 293 33.71 1.15 0.15
N PHE A 294 32.84 2.16 0.27
CA PHE A 294 33.23 3.48 0.76
C PHE A 294 33.66 3.42 2.23
N LEU A 295 32.91 2.71 3.06
CA LEU A 295 33.25 2.56 4.50
C LEU A 295 34.53 1.74 4.71
N GLU A 296 34.85 0.80 3.82
CA GLU A 296 36.08 0.02 3.86
C GLU A 296 37.33 0.85 3.63
N GLN A 297 37.23 1.97 2.88
CA GLN A 297 38.35 2.88 2.59
C GLN A 297 38.69 3.77 3.78
N ILE A 298 37.82 3.82 4.84
CA ILE A 298 38.04 4.69 5.98
C ILE A 298 38.98 3.99 6.99
N ASP A 299 40.23 4.42 7.02
CA ASP A 299 41.21 3.97 8.01
C ASP A 299 41.28 4.99 9.16
N SER A 300 40.59 4.71 10.28
CA SER A 300 40.54 5.59 11.43
C SER A 300 40.22 4.85 12.72
N ASP A 301 41.22 4.72 13.59
CA ASP A 301 41.03 4.12 14.93
C ASP A 301 39.91 4.79 15.74
N LYS A 302 39.69 6.10 15.52
CA LYS A 302 38.66 6.88 16.22
C LYS A 302 37.24 6.56 15.74
N ALA A 303 37.09 5.92 14.60
CA ALA A 303 35.80 5.66 13.99
C ALA A 303 35.44 4.18 13.92
N THR A 304 36.35 3.26 14.22
CA THR A 304 36.16 1.80 14.10
C THR A 304 34.92 1.33 14.86
N TYR A 305 34.69 1.84 16.07
CA TYR A 305 33.51 1.49 16.88
C TYR A 305 32.17 2.01 16.32
N ILE A 306 32.21 2.93 15.36
CA ILE A 306 31.04 3.40 14.62
C ILE A 306 30.89 2.64 13.30
N ILE A 307 32.01 2.42 12.59
CA ILE A 307 32.04 1.83 11.25
C ILE A 307 31.60 0.36 11.27
N GLU A 308 32.12 -0.44 12.21
CA GLU A 308 31.79 -1.87 12.25
C GLU A 308 30.29 -2.16 12.48
N PRO A 309 29.59 -1.53 13.47
CA PRO A 309 28.16 -1.67 13.58
C PRO A 309 27.38 -1.11 12.37
N LEU A 310 27.87 -0.01 11.77
CA LEU A 310 27.25 0.59 10.58
C LEU A 310 27.36 -0.35 9.38
N LYS A 311 28.52 -0.95 9.14
CA LYS A 311 28.70 -1.97 8.11
C LYS A 311 27.77 -3.16 8.31
N ALA A 312 27.67 -3.68 9.54
CA ALA A 312 26.76 -4.79 9.85
C ALA A 312 25.29 -4.47 9.53
N GLN A 313 24.84 -3.24 9.85
CA GLN A 313 23.49 -2.80 9.53
C GLN A 313 23.26 -2.65 8.01
N LEU A 314 24.23 -2.09 7.28
CA LEU A 314 24.14 -1.93 5.84
C LEU A 314 24.23 -3.29 5.12
N GLN A 315 25.07 -4.20 5.61
CA GLN A 315 25.16 -5.57 5.10
C GLN A 315 23.82 -6.31 5.27
N ALA A 316 23.16 -6.18 6.43
CA ALA A 316 21.85 -6.75 6.66
C ALA A 316 20.80 -6.23 5.65
N LEU A 317 20.84 -4.93 5.29
CA LEU A 317 19.99 -4.36 4.21
C LEU A 317 20.33 -4.94 2.83
N ASN A 318 21.62 -5.15 2.56
CA ASN A 318 22.09 -5.77 1.33
C ASN A 318 21.62 -7.23 1.21
N ASP A 319 21.73 -7.99 2.29
CA ASP A 319 21.40 -9.41 2.35
C ASP A 319 19.92 -9.70 2.11
N ILE A 320 19.01 -8.79 2.49
CA ILE A 320 17.56 -8.93 2.23
C ILE A 320 17.11 -8.37 0.88
N GLY A 321 18.07 -8.10 -0.03
CA GLY A 321 17.76 -7.62 -1.36
C GLY A 321 17.27 -6.16 -1.42
N LEU A 322 17.69 -5.29 -0.46
CA LEU A 322 17.46 -3.85 -0.48
C LEU A 322 18.69 -3.05 -0.90
N ASN A 323 19.69 -3.72 -1.49
CA ASN A 323 20.96 -3.16 -1.92
C ASN A 323 20.83 -1.96 -2.87
N TYR A 324 19.78 -1.92 -3.68
CA TYR A 324 19.48 -0.84 -4.64
C TYR A 324 18.87 0.41 -4.01
N LEU A 325 18.41 0.35 -2.75
CA LEU A 325 17.88 1.51 -2.05
C LEU A 325 18.99 2.46 -1.64
N THR A 326 18.63 3.74 -1.48
CA THR A 326 19.49 4.75 -0.87
C THR A 326 18.98 5.11 0.52
N LEU A 327 19.89 5.48 1.44
CA LEU A 327 19.49 5.93 2.79
C LEU A 327 18.66 7.23 2.75
N ALA A 328 18.82 8.04 1.70
CA ALA A 328 18.05 9.28 1.49
C ALA A 328 16.64 9.05 0.93
N ARG A 329 16.30 7.84 0.46
CA ARG A 329 15.00 7.56 -0.16
C ARG A 329 13.87 7.76 0.84
N GLU A 330 12.84 8.50 0.43
CA GLU A 330 11.66 8.79 1.26
C GLU A 330 10.83 7.54 1.52
N THR A 331 10.41 7.32 2.78
CA THR A 331 9.61 6.15 3.17
C THR A 331 8.25 6.08 2.48
N THR A 332 7.68 7.22 2.10
CA THR A 332 6.41 7.32 1.35
C THR A 332 6.48 6.73 -0.06
N THR A 333 7.69 6.57 -0.61
CA THR A 333 7.92 6.00 -1.95
C THR A 333 8.17 4.50 -1.93
N LEU A 334 8.25 3.89 -0.74
CA LEU A 334 8.50 2.46 -0.56
C LEU A 334 7.26 1.64 -0.86
N SER A 335 7.45 0.46 -1.43
CA SER A 335 6.43 -0.58 -1.52
C SER A 335 6.10 -1.16 -0.13
N GLY A 336 5.01 -1.93 -0.03
CA GLY A 336 4.65 -2.66 1.21
C GLY A 336 5.77 -3.61 1.65
N GLY A 337 6.27 -4.43 0.73
CA GLY A 337 7.35 -5.38 1.01
C GLY A 337 8.69 -4.72 1.36
N GLU A 338 9.09 -3.61 0.68
CA GLU A 338 10.27 -2.83 1.07
C GLU A 338 10.15 -2.30 2.51
N SER A 339 8.97 -1.76 2.84
CA SER A 339 8.67 -1.24 4.19
C SER A 339 8.74 -2.34 5.25
N GLN A 340 8.20 -3.51 4.96
CA GLN A 340 8.22 -4.67 5.86
C GLN A 340 9.64 -5.18 6.10
N ARG A 341 10.45 -5.31 5.04
CA ARG A 341 11.84 -5.73 5.14
C ARG A 341 12.68 -4.76 5.97
N ILE A 342 12.49 -3.46 5.83
CA ILE A 342 13.16 -2.46 6.67
C ILE A 342 12.76 -2.61 8.14
N LYS A 343 11.47 -2.88 8.43
CA LYS A 343 11.02 -3.17 9.80
C LYS A 343 11.71 -4.41 10.36
N LEU A 344 11.82 -5.48 9.56
CA LEU A 344 12.43 -6.74 9.96
C LEU A 344 13.89 -6.56 10.39
N ILE A 345 14.69 -5.79 9.64
CA ILE A 345 16.10 -5.51 9.96
C ILE A 345 16.25 -4.83 11.31
N ARG A 346 15.37 -3.91 11.64
CA ARG A 346 15.43 -3.21 12.93
C ARG A 346 15.41 -4.20 14.11
N HIS A 347 14.71 -5.32 13.93
CA HIS A 347 14.58 -6.37 14.96
C HIS A 347 15.71 -7.40 14.91
N LEU A 348 16.39 -7.57 13.77
CA LEU A 348 17.53 -8.49 13.67
C LEU A 348 18.66 -8.19 14.67
N ASN A 349 18.92 -6.93 14.93
CA ASN A 349 19.98 -6.48 15.82
C ASN A 349 19.48 -6.26 17.27
N SER A 350 18.22 -6.60 17.57
CA SER A 350 17.69 -6.51 18.94
C SER A 350 18.38 -7.55 19.84
N PRO A 351 18.84 -7.14 21.04
CA PRO A 351 19.36 -8.07 22.04
C PRO A 351 18.24 -8.78 22.83
N LEU A 352 16.97 -8.44 22.56
CA LEU A 352 15.82 -9.01 23.27
C LEU A 352 15.60 -10.46 22.82
N THR A 353 15.26 -11.32 23.78
CA THR A 353 14.96 -12.74 23.62
C THR A 353 13.62 -13.07 24.26
N ASP A 354 13.09 -14.27 23.99
CA ASP A 354 11.78 -14.75 24.50
C ASP A 354 10.59 -13.86 24.08
N LEU A 355 10.69 -13.24 22.90
CA LEU A 355 9.61 -12.51 22.27
C LEU A 355 8.85 -13.38 21.27
N VAL A 356 7.63 -12.98 20.92
CA VAL A 356 6.89 -13.52 19.77
C VAL A 356 6.99 -12.53 18.61
N TYR A 357 7.62 -12.92 17.52
CA TYR A 357 7.62 -12.18 16.28
C TYR A 357 6.46 -12.68 15.40
N ILE A 358 5.55 -11.79 15.07
CA ILE A 358 4.40 -12.06 14.18
C ILE A 358 4.64 -11.36 12.86
N ILE A 359 4.75 -12.14 11.77
CA ILE A 359 5.14 -11.64 10.46
C ILE A 359 4.01 -11.97 9.46
N ASP A 360 3.58 -10.95 8.71
CA ASP A 360 2.47 -11.02 7.76
C ASP A 360 3.00 -11.16 6.34
N GLU A 361 2.83 -12.31 5.71
CA GLU A 361 3.18 -12.60 4.31
C GLU A 361 4.56 -12.03 3.90
N PRO A 362 5.67 -12.48 4.50
CA PRO A 362 7.01 -11.93 4.22
C PRO A 362 7.49 -12.14 2.79
N SER A 363 6.94 -13.10 2.05
CA SER A 363 7.27 -13.41 0.65
C SER A 363 6.66 -12.45 -0.37
N VAL A 364 5.68 -11.63 0.04
CA VAL A 364 4.89 -10.78 -0.87
C VAL A 364 5.77 -9.88 -1.73
N GLY A 365 5.57 -9.98 -3.07
CA GLY A 365 6.30 -9.20 -4.07
C GLY A 365 7.77 -9.56 -4.19
N LEU A 366 8.19 -10.71 -3.66
CA LEU A 366 9.54 -11.21 -3.76
C LEU A 366 9.69 -12.24 -4.88
N HIS A 367 10.83 -12.15 -5.53
CA HIS A 367 11.29 -13.22 -6.41
C HIS A 367 11.75 -14.42 -5.56
N PRO A 368 11.57 -15.68 -6.00
CA PRO A 368 12.00 -16.88 -5.25
C PRO A 368 13.44 -16.81 -4.74
N ALA A 369 14.38 -16.27 -5.52
CA ALA A 369 15.77 -16.06 -5.09
C ALA A 369 15.94 -15.08 -3.91
N ASP A 370 14.98 -14.20 -3.67
CA ASP A 370 15.01 -13.25 -2.55
C ASP A 370 14.28 -13.83 -1.32
N ILE A 371 13.37 -14.81 -1.50
CA ILE A 371 12.66 -15.51 -0.41
C ILE A 371 13.65 -16.31 0.45
N GLU A 372 14.65 -16.96 -0.15
CA GLU A 372 15.68 -17.70 0.58
C GLU A 372 16.38 -16.84 1.63
N LYS A 373 16.70 -15.59 1.29
CA LYS A 373 17.35 -14.64 2.20
C LYS A 373 16.44 -14.21 3.36
N ILE A 374 15.15 -14.01 3.08
CA ILE A 374 14.17 -13.70 4.12
C ILE A 374 13.99 -14.89 5.07
N ASN A 375 13.99 -16.11 4.53
CA ASN A 375 13.93 -17.34 5.29
C ASN A 375 15.09 -17.46 6.29
N GLU A 376 16.32 -17.19 5.85
CA GLU A 376 17.49 -17.16 6.75
C GLU A 376 17.33 -16.16 7.89
N ILE A 377 16.76 -15.00 7.62
CA ILE A 377 16.52 -13.98 8.65
C ILE A 377 15.50 -14.46 9.69
N MET A 378 14.41 -15.07 9.25
CA MET A 378 13.37 -15.59 10.14
C MET A 378 13.92 -16.72 11.02
N LEU A 379 14.73 -17.61 10.44
CA LEU A 379 15.44 -18.64 11.18
C LEU A 379 16.43 -18.04 12.21
N ASN A 380 17.18 -17.01 11.83
CA ASN A 380 18.10 -16.32 12.75
C ASN A 380 17.36 -15.63 13.94
N ILE A 381 16.17 -15.08 13.71
CA ILE A 381 15.33 -14.52 14.79
C ILE A 381 14.92 -15.64 15.75
N ARG A 382 14.48 -16.80 15.24
CA ARG A 382 14.15 -17.98 16.03
C ARG A 382 15.36 -18.47 16.84
N ASP A 383 16.50 -18.64 16.19
CA ASP A 383 17.71 -19.20 16.77
C ASP A 383 18.32 -18.32 17.88
N LYS A 384 17.94 -17.04 17.93
CA LYS A 384 18.21 -16.14 19.07
C LYS A 384 17.33 -16.40 20.29
N GLY A 385 16.49 -17.44 20.29
CA GLY A 385 15.60 -17.79 21.39
C GLY A 385 14.27 -17.07 21.38
N ASN A 386 13.76 -16.70 20.18
CA ASN A 386 12.43 -16.11 20.00
C ASN A 386 11.46 -17.13 19.39
N THR A 387 10.18 -16.88 19.56
CA THR A 387 9.11 -17.59 18.86
C THR A 387 8.75 -16.78 17.60
N VAL A 388 8.66 -17.43 16.44
CA VAL A 388 8.31 -16.77 15.19
C VAL A 388 6.99 -17.35 14.67
N ILE A 389 5.98 -16.52 14.47
CA ILE A 389 4.68 -16.88 13.89
C ILE A 389 4.54 -16.15 12.56
N ILE A 390 4.34 -16.87 11.49
CA ILE A 390 4.24 -16.32 10.13
C ILE A 390 2.87 -16.68 9.57
N VAL A 391 2.15 -15.71 9.03
CA VAL A 391 1.00 -15.95 8.15
C VAL A 391 1.50 -15.98 6.73
N GLU A 392 1.35 -17.10 6.04
CA GLU A 392 1.96 -17.29 4.72
C GLU A 392 1.25 -18.34 3.85
N HIS A 393 1.40 -18.16 2.52
CA HIS A 393 0.91 -19.08 1.50
C HIS A 393 2.02 -19.62 0.60
N ASP A 394 3.21 -19.00 0.63
CA ASP A 394 4.32 -19.37 -0.25
C ASP A 394 4.95 -20.69 0.17
N PRO A 395 5.10 -21.66 -0.78
CA PRO A 395 5.66 -22.98 -0.49
C PRO A 395 7.07 -22.96 0.10
N ASP A 396 7.93 -22.02 -0.34
CA ASP A 396 9.32 -21.94 0.11
C ASP A 396 9.42 -21.40 1.55
N VAL A 397 8.44 -20.61 2.00
CA VAL A 397 8.35 -20.18 3.41
C VAL A 397 7.71 -21.29 4.27
N ILE A 398 6.64 -21.94 3.79
CA ILE A 398 6.02 -23.04 4.55
C ILE A 398 7.04 -24.17 4.79
N LYS A 399 7.94 -24.40 3.86
CA LYS A 399 8.97 -25.45 3.91
C LYS A 399 9.95 -25.31 5.07
N ILE A 400 10.25 -24.09 5.54
CA ILE A 400 11.20 -23.87 6.64
C ILE A 400 10.54 -23.95 8.02
N ALA A 401 9.22 -24.20 8.10
CA ALA A 401 8.50 -24.26 9.35
C ALA A 401 8.90 -25.46 10.21
N ASP A 402 9.16 -25.23 11.49
CA ASP A 402 9.27 -26.28 12.49
C ASP A 402 7.87 -26.85 12.80
N HIS A 403 6.85 -25.98 12.77
CA HIS A 403 5.45 -26.28 13.06
C HIS A 403 4.53 -25.57 12.06
N VAL A 404 3.50 -26.25 11.57
CA VAL A 404 2.52 -25.70 10.63
C VAL A 404 1.12 -25.84 11.21
N ILE A 405 0.34 -24.78 11.11
CA ILE A 405 -1.09 -24.74 11.44
C ILE A 405 -1.83 -24.38 10.16
N ASP A 406 -2.67 -25.29 9.63
CA ASP A 406 -3.49 -25.04 8.46
C ASP A 406 -4.93 -24.75 8.86
N ILE A 407 -5.48 -23.61 8.40
CA ILE A 407 -6.83 -23.14 8.74
C ILE A 407 -7.73 -23.23 7.51
N GLY A 408 -8.85 -23.91 7.65
CA GLY A 408 -9.78 -24.14 6.57
C GLY A 408 -11.15 -24.65 7.05
N PRO A 409 -11.81 -25.51 6.23
CA PRO A 409 -11.39 -25.94 4.87
C PRO A 409 -11.63 -24.89 3.76
N GLY A 410 -12.42 -23.85 4.01
CA GLY A 410 -12.75 -22.80 3.04
C GLY A 410 -12.55 -21.40 3.59
N ALA A 411 -13.10 -20.41 2.88
CA ALA A 411 -13.07 -19.02 3.28
C ALA A 411 -14.34 -18.59 4.04
N GLY A 412 -14.28 -17.48 4.80
CA GLY A 412 -15.41 -16.91 5.50
C GLY A 412 -16.10 -17.91 6.43
N LYS A 413 -17.40 -18.14 6.26
CA LYS A 413 -18.20 -19.08 7.06
C LYS A 413 -17.76 -20.55 6.94
N HIS A 414 -17.15 -20.90 5.81
CA HIS A 414 -16.69 -22.25 5.53
C HIS A 414 -15.29 -22.51 6.08
N GLY A 415 -14.60 -21.45 6.56
CA GLY A 415 -13.32 -21.52 7.24
C GLY A 415 -13.41 -21.58 8.76
N GLY A 416 -12.35 -21.15 9.43
CA GLY A 416 -12.29 -20.94 10.88
C GLY A 416 -12.06 -22.20 11.71
N GLN A 417 -11.65 -23.31 11.11
CA GLN A 417 -11.29 -24.55 11.79
C GLN A 417 -9.83 -24.90 11.54
N ILE A 418 -9.18 -25.58 12.48
CA ILE A 418 -7.88 -26.18 12.26
C ILE A 418 -8.07 -27.44 11.41
N THR A 419 -7.53 -27.45 10.21
CA THR A 419 -7.56 -28.59 9.28
C THR A 419 -6.35 -29.49 9.46
N PHE A 420 -5.23 -28.91 9.91
CA PHE A 420 -4.02 -29.63 10.20
C PHE A 420 -3.15 -28.86 11.22
N GLU A 421 -2.46 -29.61 12.07
CA GLU A 421 -1.43 -29.14 13.00
C GLU A 421 -0.30 -30.16 13.06
N GLY A 422 0.96 -29.75 12.81
CA GLY A 422 2.10 -30.64 12.82
C GLY A 422 3.31 -30.15 12.03
N SER A 423 4.24 -31.04 11.68
CA SER A 423 5.42 -30.67 10.88
C SER A 423 5.11 -30.53 9.38
N TYR A 424 5.96 -29.82 8.64
CA TYR A 424 5.87 -29.70 7.18
C TYR A 424 5.81 -31.07 6.47
N ALA A 425 6.60 -32.05 6.94
CA ALA A 425 6.60 -33.39 6.35
C ALA A 425 5.25 -34.12 6.53
N GLN A 426 4.59 -33.94 7.68
CA GLN A 426 3.26 -34.48 7.94
C GLN A 426 2.18 -33.73 7.14
N LEU A 427 2.29 -32.40 6.99
CA LEU A 427 1.37 -31.61 6.16
C LEU A 427 1.33 -32.15 4.73
N LYS A 428 2.46 -32.42 4.10
CA LYS A 428 2.52 -32.96 2.73
C LYS A 428 1.81 -34.32 2.54
N GLN A 429 1.58 -35.05 3.63
CA GLN A 429 0.88 -36.34 3.63
C GLN A 429 -0.60 -36.22 4.01
N SER A 430 -1.04 -35.03 4.43
CA SER A 430 -2.42 -34.77 4.81
C SER A 430 -3.32 -34.55 3.59
N ASP A 431 -4.65 -34.64 3.81
CA ASP A 431 -5.64 -34.34 2.77
C ASP A 431 -6.22 -32.92 2.96
N THR A 432 -5.34 -31.93 2.99
CA THR A 432 -5.75 -30.51 3.04
C THR A 432 -5.55 -29.81 1.70
N ASP A 433 -6.22 -28.68 1.51
CA ASP A 433 -6.05 -27.86 0.31
C ASP A 433 -4.58 -27.42 0.16
N THR A 434 -3.97 -27.03 1.28
CA THR A 434 -2.55 -26.65 1.32
C THR A 434 -1.63 -27.81 0.94
N ALA A 435 -1.87 -29.03 1.43
CA ALA A 435 -1.06 -30.19 1.07
C ALA A 435 -1.17 -30.51 -0.42
N ARG A 436 -2.38 -30.45 -0.99
CA ARG A 436 -2.60 -30.63 -2.43
C ARG A 436 -1.91 -29.56 -3.26
N ALA A 437 -1.93 -28.30 -2.82
CA ALA A 437 -1.23 -27.19 -3.46
C ALA A 437 0.29 -27.40 -3.46
N LEU A 438 0.88 -27.77 -2.32
CA LEU A 438 2.32 -28.01 -2.15
C LEU A 438 2.84 -29.23 -2.96
N THR A 439 1.97 -30.16 -3.31
CA THR A 439 2.32 -31.37 -4.08
C THR A 439 1.93 -31.28 -5.55
N ARG A 440 1.33 -30.16 -5.97
CA ARG A 440 0.89 -29.94 -7.36
C ARG A 440 2.09 -29.92 -8.30
N GLN A 441 1.98 -30.69 -9.38
CA GLN A 441 2.96 -30.67 -10.46
C GLN A 441 2.63 -29.53 -11.44
N HIS A 442 3.65 -28.79 -11.84
CA HIS A 442 3.53 -27.72 -12.80
C HIS A 442 3.98 -28.20 -14.20
N HIS A 443 3.26 -27.78 -15.21
CA HIS A 443 3.58 -28.03 -16.61
C HIS A 443 3.52 -26.71 -17.39
N LEU A 444 4.48 -26.52 -18.28
CA LEU A 444 4.48 -25.35 -19.15
C LEU A 444 3.32 -25.43 -20.14
N LYS A 445 2.57 -24.34 -20.26
CA LYS A 445 1.57 -24.16 -21.32
C LYS A 445 2.29 -24.18 -22.66
N GLN A 446 1.77 -24.94 -23.61
CA GLN A 446 2.22 -24.82 -25.01
C GLN A 446 1.79 -23.46 -25.53
N SER A 447 2.75 -22.65 -25.98
CA SER A 447 2.48 -21.31 -26.48
C SER A 447 1.51 -21.35 -27.65
N ALA A 448 0.45 -20.55 -27.58
CA ALA A 448 -0.58 -20.44 -28.63
C ALA A 448 -0.29 -19.31 -29.62
N ILE A 449 0.91 -18.73 -29.60
CA ILE A 449 1.28 -17.60 -30.47
C ILE A 449 1.31 -18.08 -31.94
N ARG A 450 0.57 -17.37 -32.76
CA ARG A 450 0.42 -17.67 -34.20
C ARG A 450 1.39 -16.85 -35.05
N ASP A 451 1.78 -17.34 -36.21
CA ASP A 451 2.69 -16.64 -37.14
C ASP A 451 2.19 -15.26 -37.56
N ASN A 452 0.86 -15.05 -37.58
CA ASN A 452 0.22 -13.77 -37.93
C ASN A 452 -0.19 -12.95 -36.69
N GLN A 453 0.36 -13.21 -35.50
CA GLN A 453 0.06 -12.49 -34.27
C GLN A 453 0.43 -11.02 -34.41
N ALA A 454 -0.43 -10.12 -33.96
CA ALA A 454 -0.10 -8.70 -33.81
C ALA A 454 0.78 -8.49 -32.57
N TRP A 455 1.68 -7.51 -32.66
CA TRP A 455 2.65 -7.22 -31.61
C TRP A 455 2.52 -5.78 -31.10
N LEU A 456 2.84 -5.59 -29.83
CA LEU A 456 3.08 -4.30 -29.22
C LEU A 456 4.58 -4.11 -29.06
N HIS A 457 5.10 -3.01 -29.59
CA HIS A 457 6.53 -2.70 -29.56
C HIS A 457 6.83 -1.56 -28.58
N LEU A 458 7.89 -1.71 -27.81
CA LEU A 458 8.54 -0.63 -27.07
C LEU A 458 9.97 -0.51 -27.61
N GLU A 459 10.37 0.69 -27.95
CA GLU A 459 11.69 0.98 -28.51
C GLU A 459 12.40 2.04 -27.70
N HIS A 460 13.69 1.84 -27.46
CA HIS A 460 14.59 2.81 -26.80
C HIS A 460 14.08 3.37 -25.48
N LEU A 461 13.44 2.52 -24.63
CA LEU A 461 12.93 2.94 -23.35
C LEU A 461 14.07 3.15 -22.34
N GLN A 462 14.23 4.40 -21.93
CA GLN A 462 15.11 4.83 -20.84
C GLN A 462 14.26 5.42 -19.72
N HIS A 463 14.05 4.66 -18.66
CA HIS A 463 13.26 5.08 -17.53
C HIS A 463 13.82 4.46 -16.25
N ASN A 464 14.16 5.28 -15.24
CA ASN A 464 14.84 4.87 -14.03
C ASN A 464 16.15 4.09 -14.35
N ASN A 465 16.22 2.81 -13.93
CA ASN A 465 17.39 1.95 -14.15
C ASN A 465 17.41 1.22 -15.50
N LEU A 466 16.42 1.40 -16.37
CA LEU A 466 16.41 0.74 -17.68
C LEU A 466 17.48 1.26 -18.61
N GLN A 467 18.21 0.33 -19.24
CA GLN A 467 19.39 0.59 -20.08
C GLN A 467 19.01 0.49 -21.56
N ASP A 468 18.31 1.50 -22.10
CA ASP A 468 17.91 1.57 -23.51
C ASP A 468 17.22 0.29 -24.02
N VAL A 469 16.10 -0.04 -23.37
CA VAL A 469 15.39 -1.31 -23.56
C VAL A 469 14.46 -1.24 -24.76
N SER A 470 14.57 -2.23 -25.67
CA SER A 470 13.58 -2.47 -26.73
C SER A 470 13.02 -3.88 -26.57
N VAL A 471 11.69 -4.02 -26.59
CA VAL A 471 11.01 -5.30 -26.42
C VAL A 471 9.64 -5.30 -27.12
N ALA A 472 9.24 -6.46 -27.63
CA ALA A 472 7.93 -6.67 -28.20
C ALA A 472 7.17 -7.78 -27.45
N ILE A 473 5.84 -7.61 -27.34
CA ILE A 473 4.94 -8.62 -26.75
C ILE A 473 3.79 -8.91 -27.70
N PRO A 474 3.28 -10.16 -27.70
CA PRO A 474 2.13 -10.51 -28.53
C PRO A 474 0.83 -9.88 -27.99
N LYS A 475 -0.01 -9.33 -28.88
CA LYS A 475 -1.38 -8.95 -28.53
C LYS A 475 -2.26 -10.19 -28.34
N ASN A 476 -3.38 -10.04 -27.62
CA ASN A 476 -4.35 -11.12 -27.34
C ASN A 476 -3.68 -12.38 -26.76
N ALA A 477 -2.77 -12.16 -25.84
CA ALA A 477 -2.00 -13.19 -25.18
C ALA A 477 -1.63 -12.76 -23.74
N GLN A 478 -1.26 -13.73 -22.91
CA GLN A 478 -0.76 -13.47 -21.57
C GLN A 478 0.76 -13.34 -21.59
N THR A 479 1.26 -12.15 -21.25
CA THR A 479 2.69 -11.88 -21.05
C THR A 479 2.99 -11.73 -19.58
N VAL A 480 3.95 -12.50 -19.06
CA VAL A 480 4.46 -12.36 -17.70
C VAL A 480 5.81 -11.66 -17.72
N VAL A 481 5.95 -10.60 -16.93
CA VAL A 481 7.20 -9.85 -16.72
C VAL A 481 7.75 -10.21 -15.35
N THR A 482 8.89 -10.88 -15.31
CA THR A 482 9.54 -11.39 -14.11
C THR A 482 10.97 -10.88 -13.95
N GLY A 483 11.65 -11.28 -12.87
CA GLY A 483 13.02 -10.89 -12.52
C GLY A 483 13.14 -10.43 -11.07
N VAL A 484 14.33 -10.37 -10.51
CA VAL A 484 14.57 -10.02 -9.09
C VAL A 484 14.02 -8.65 -8.69
N ALA A 485 13.87 -8.41 -7.38
CA ALA A 485 13.46 -7.09 -6.87
C ALA A 485 14.44 -6.00 -7.34
N GLY A 486 13.91 -4.84 -7.76
CA GLY A 486 14.75 -3.73 -8.26
C GLY A 486 15.36 -3.93 -9.66
N SER A 487 15.05 -5.02 -10.38
CA SER A 487 15.60 -5.27 -11.74
C SER A 487 15.07 -4.32 -12.82
N GLY A 488 13.96 -3.60 -12.58
CA GLY A 488 13.38 -2.65 -13.54
C GLY A 488 12.01 -3.02 -14.11
N LYS A 489 11.37 -4.12 -13.65
CA LYS A 489 10.02 -4.56 -14.08
C LYS A 489 8.99 -3.44 -14.06
N SER A 490 8.82 -2.79 -12.91
CA SER A 490 7.85 -1.69 -12.76
C SER A 490 8.22 -0.48 -13.62
N SER A 491 9.52 -0.26 -13.89
CA SER A 491 10.00 0.80 -14.79
C SER A 491 9.62 0.48 -16.25
N LEU A 492 9.77 -0.77 -16.68
CA LEU A 492 9.37 -1.25 -18.00
C LEU A 492 7.86 -1.06 -18.21
N ILE A 493 7.07 -1.44 -17.22
CA ILE A 493 5.62 -1.33 -17.30
C ILE A 493 5.14 0.13 -17.22
N LYS A 494 5.49 0.85 -16.14
CA LYS A 494 5.01 2.23 -15.90
C LYS A 494 5.64 3.25 -16.84
N GLY A 495 6.89 3.01 -17.25
CA GLY A 495 7.61 3.85 -18.22
C GLY A 495 7.23 3.60 -19.68
N GLY A 496 6.77 2.38 -19.98
CA GLY A 496 6.48 1.88 -21.32
C GLY A 496 5.02 1.50 -21.54
N PHE A 497 4.66 0.23 -21.36
CA PHE A 497 3.35 -0.31 -21.74
C PHE A 497 2.16 0.41 -21.13
N ALA A 498 2.24 0.87 -19.87
CA ALA A 498 1.16 1.59 -19.21
C ALA A 498 0.89 3.00 -19.76
N LYS A 499 1.77 3.51 -20.63
CA LYS A 499 1.57 4.80 -21.34
C LYS A 499 0.78 4.66 -22.65
N HIS A 500 0.52 3.43 -23.09
CA HIS A 500 -0.34 3.20 -24.24
C HIS A 500 -1.75 3.68 -23.94
N GLU A 501 -2.41 4.31 -24.91
CA GLU A 501 -3.76 4.90 -24.73
C GLU A 501 -4.84 3.87 -24.35
N ASP A 502 -4.67 2.61 -24.76
CA ASP A 502 -5.57 1.50 -24.42
C ASP A 502 -5.17 0.74 -23.17
N ALA A 503 -4.15 1.18 -22.44
CA ALA A 503 -3.67 0.49 -21.26
C ALA A 503 -4.52 0.80 -20.02
N ILE A 504 -4.86 -0.26 -19.28
CA ILE A 504 -5.56 -0.21 -18.01
C ILE A 504 -4.65 -0.83 -16.96
N LEU A 505 -4.08 0.00 -16.08
CA LEU A 505 -3.23 -0.47 -14.98
C LEU A 505 -4.06 -0.78 -13.73
N ILE A 506 -4.04 -2.02 -13.31
CA ILE A 506 -4.68 -2.53 -12.08
C ILE A 506 -3.59 -2.83 -11.05
N ASP A 507 -3.35 -1.87 -10.17
CA ASP A 507 -2.35 -1.94 -9.10
C ASP A 507 -2.99 -2.19 -7.73
N GLN A 508 -2.15 -2.48 -6.73
CA GLN A 508 -2.54 -2.72 -5.33
C GLN A 508 -2.86 -1.44 -4.55
N LYS A 509 -2.78 -0.27 -5.17
CA LYS A 509 -3.10 0.98 -4.46
C LYS A 509 -4.56 0.99 -4.03
N GLY A 510 -4.78 1.38 -2.79
CA GLY A 510 -6.12 1.53 -2.24
C GLY A 510 -7.01 2.39 -3.14
N VAL A 511 -8.26 2.04 -3.22
CA VAL A 511 -9.28 2.89 -3.86
C VAL A 511 -9.47 4.09 -2.93
N HIS A 512 -9.39 5.31 -3.46
CA HIS A 512 -9.65 6.51 -2.66
C HIS A 512 -11.12 6.53 -2.25
N THR A 513 -11.39 6.15 -1.01
CA THR A 513 -12.74 6.00 -0.47
C THR A 513 -12.88 6.79 0.83
N SER A 514 -14.11 7.18 1.12
CA SER A 514 -14.46 7.67 2.45
C SER A 514 -14.65 6.47 3.40
N ASN A 515 -14.57 6.68 4.72
CA ASN A 515 -14.88 5.68 5.74
C ASN A 515 -16.33 5.11 5.63
N ARG A 516 -17.10 5.56 4.65
CA ARG A 516 -18.47 5.13 4.35
C ARG A 516 -18.58 4.25 3.11
N SER A 517 -17.46 4.07 2.40
CA SER A 517 -17.41 3.24 1.20
C SER A 517 -17.32 1.76 1.57
N ASN A 518 -18.21 0.98 0.98
CA ASN A 518 -18.24 -0.48 1.11
C ASN A 518 -18.30 -1.15 -0.27
N LEU A 519 -18.31 -2.47 -0.29
CA LEU A 519 -18.32 -3.26 -1.51
C LEU A 519 -19.48 -2.89 -2.43
N LEU A 520 -20.72 -2.77 -1.91
CA LEU A 520 -21.89 -2.41 -2.71
C LEU A 520 -21.84 -0.98 -3.27
N THR A 521 -21.28 -0.04 -2.49
CA THR A 521 -21.14 1.36 -2.98
C THR A 521 -20.09 1.49 -4.07
N TYR A 522 -19.04 0.67 -4.02
CA TYR A 522 -17.98 0.68 -5.04
C TYR A 522 -18.46 0.09 -6.37
N THR A 523 -19.19 -1.01 -6.31
CA THR A 523 -19.77 -1.68 -7.48
C THR A 523 -21.00 -0.96 -8.04
N GLY A 524 -21.54 0.01 -7.31
CA GLY A 524 -22.71 0.80 -7.72
C GLY A 524 -24.06 0.17 -7.39
N ILE A 525 -24.13 -1.12 -7.04
CA ILE A 525 -25.40 -1.84 -6.82
C ILE A 525 -26.10 -1.51 -5.50
N PHE A 526 -25.49 -0.70 -4.64
CA PHE A 526 -26.15 -0.28 -3.39
C PHE A 526 -27.45 0.50 -3.66
N ASP A 527 -27.50 1.19 -4.77
CA ASP A 527 -28.68 1.95 -5.20
C ASP A 527 -29.85 1.01 -5.55
N ASP A 528 -29.55 -0.11 -6.23
CA ASP A 528 -30.54 -1.14 -6.59
C ASP A 528 -31.04 -1.90 -5.37
N VAL A 529 -30.15 -2.23 -4.42
CA VAL A 529 -30.52 -2.85 -3.14
C VAL A 529 -31.45 -1.92 -2.35
N ARG A 530 -31.17 -0.61 -2.28
CA ARG A 530 -32.05 0.36 -1.62
C ARG A 530 -33.41 0.49 -2.32
N GLU A 531 -33.42 0.41 -3.64
CA GLU A 531 -34.64 0.45 -4.43
C GLU A 531 -35.49 -0.81 -4.22
N PHE A 532 -34.88 -1.99 -4.10
CA PHE A 532 -35.55 -3.24 -3.73
C PHE A 532 -36.32 -3.08 -2.41
N PHE A 533 -35.65 -2.58 -1.36
CA PHE A 533 -36.31 -2.34 -0.07
C PHE A 533 -37.42 -1.28 -0.18
N SER A 534 -37.18 -0.20 -0.91
CA SER A 534 -38.17 0.88 -1.10
C SER A 534 -39.44 0.37 -1.78
N LYS A 535 -39.33 -0.44 -2.84
CA LYS A 535 -40.44 -1.02 -3.59
C LYS A 535 -41.26 -2.02 -2.71
N ALA A 536 -40.54 -2.87 -1.96
CA ALA A 536 -41.19 -3.89 -1.12
C ALA A 536 -41.89 -3.31 0.08
N THR A 537 -41.44 -2.21 0.66
CA THR A 537 -41.94 -1.64 1.91
C THR A 537 -42.80 -0.39 1.73
N GLY A 538 -42.73 0.26 0.56
CA GLY A 538 -43.36 1.55 0.30
C GLY A 538 -42.67 2.75 0.98
N LEU A 539 -41.57 2.54 1.69
CA LEU A 539 -40.77 3.60 2.31
C LEU A 539 -39.86 4.30 1.29
N LYS A 540 -39.51 5.56 1.59
CA LYS A 540 -38.57 6.31 0.72
C LYS A 540 -37.20 5.62 0.64
N LYS A 541 -36.63 5.56 -0.54
CA LYS A 541 -35.28 5.00 -0.82
C LYS A 541 -34.19 5.61 0.08
N SER A 542 -34.32 6.89 0.48
CA SER A 542 -33.41 7.58 1.40
C SER A 542 -33.39 6.99 2.83
N MET A 543 -34.44 6.29 3.24
CA MET A 543 -34.54 5.59 4.54
C MET A 543 -33.57 4.39 4.59
N PHE A 544 -33.27 3.77 3.45
CA PHE A 544 -32.34 2.63 3.35
C PHE A 544 -30.91 3.06 3.08
N SER A 545 -30.57 4.34 3.34
CA SER A 545 -29.21 4.87 3.23
C SER A 545 -28.70 5.38 4.57
N TYR A 546 -27.59 4.83 5.03
CA TYR A 546 -26.89 5.34 6.23
C TYR A 546 -26.19 6.70 5.98
N ASN A 547 -26.27 7.25 4.77
CA ASN A 547 -25.77 8.58 4.42
C ASN A 547 -26.87 9.65 4.33
N SER A 548 -28.14 9.30 4.56
CA SER A 548 -29.29 10.19 4.50
C SER A 548 -30.32 9.88 5.60
N ASP A 549 -31.61 9.84 5.30
CA ASP A 549 -32.70 9.75 6.29
C ASP A 549 -32.64 8.50 7.19
N GLY A 550 -32.02 7.41 6.71
CA GLY A 550 -31.85 6.17 7.47
C GLY A 550 -30.66 6.16 8.44
N ALA A 551 -29.85 7.21 8.44
CA ALA A 551 -28.67 7.28 9.28
C ALA A 551 -28.98 7.25 10.78
N CYS A 552 -28.22 6.49 11.56
CA CYS A 552 -28.27 6.56 13.01
C CYS A 552 -27.99 7.99 13.48
N PRO A 553 -28.87 8.62 14.27
CA PRO A 553 -28.73 10.01 14.67
C PRO A 553 -27.53 10.25 15.60
N ASN A 554 -27.10 9.23 16.35
CA ASN A 554 -25.99 9.34 17.29
C ASN A 554 -24.63 9.37 16.58
N CYS A 555 -24.38 8.46 15.64
CA CYS A 555 -23.11 8.39 14.91
C CYS A 555 -23.17 9.01 13.50
N ASN A 556 -24.31 9.58 13.10
CA ASN A 556 -24.54 10.13 11.75
C ASN A 556 -24.18 9.13 10.63
N GLY A 557 -24.56 7.87 10.79
CA GLY A 557 -24.31 6.80 9.83
C GLY A 557 -22.86 6.31 9.74
N LYS A 558 -21.99 6.67 10.69
CA LYS A 558 -20.61 6.20 10.70
C LYS A 558 -20.43 4.81 11.31
N GLY A 559 -21.39 4.37 12.16
CA GLY A 559 -21.30 3.13 12.94
C GLY A 559 -20.39 3.22 14.16
N VAL A 560 -19.53 4.22 14.19
CA VAL A 560 -18.57 4.48 15.27
C VAL A 560 -18.62 5.93 15.69
N LEU A 561 -18.32 6.19 16.95
CA LEU A 561 -18.10 7.52 17.51
C LEU A 561 -16.60 7.78 17.55
N LYS A 562 -16.15 8.82 16.86
CA LYS A 562 -14.77 9.29 16.92
C LYS A 562 -14.68 10.46 17.85
N THR A 563 -13.83 10.37 18.85
CA THR A 563 -13.48 11.49 19.73
C THR A 563 -12.13 12.00 19.24
N GLU A 564 -12.15 13.18 18.62
CA GLU A 564 -10.91 13.89 18.23
C GLU A 564 -10.32 14.54 19.49
N LEU A 565 -9.19 14.03 19.92
CA LEU A 565 -8.43 14.61 21.04
C LEU A 565 -7.29 15.45 20.44
N ALA A 566 -7.25 16.73 20.75
CA ALA A 566 -6.38 17.73 20.11
C ALA A 566 -4.87 17.39 20.09
N PHE A 567 -4.41 16.45 20.92
CA PHE A 567 -3.01 16.02 21.05
C PHE A 567 -2.84 14.49 21.19
N MET A 568 -3.88 13.71 20.87
CA MET A 568 -3.88 12.25 21.02
C MET A 568 -4.41 11.59 19.73
N PRO A 569 -4.09 10.31 19.47
CA PRO A 569 -4.73 9.56 18.39
C PRO A 569 -6.25 9.55 18.54
N ASP A 570 -6.97 9.63 17.43
CA ASP A 570 -8.44 9.58 17.41
C ASP A 570 -8.92 8.27 18.05
N PHE A 571 -9.73 8.37 19.08
CA PHE A 571 -10.40 7.22 19.70
C PHE A 571 -11.69 6.93 18.93
N SER A 572 -11.89 5.66 18.56
CA SER A 572 -13.04 5.19 17.81
C SER A 572 -13.76 4.10 18.61
N GLN A 573 -14.98 4.34 19.01
CA GLN A 573 -15.84 3.40 19.75
C GLN A 573 -17.05 3.02 18.92
N VAL A 574 -17.46 1.74 18.95
CA VAL A 574 -18.70 1.29 18.31
C VAL A 574 -19.88 2.08 18.88
N CYS A 575 -20.75 2.56 18.01
CA CYS A 575 -21.92 3.33 18.42
C CYS A 575 -22.92 2.43 19.18
N GLU A 576 -23.13 2.68 20.45
CA GLU A 576 -24.05 1.91 21.32
C GLU A 576 -25.49 1.93 20.83
N VAL A 577 -25.94 3.03 20.19
CA VAL A 577 -27.33 3.18 19.71
C VAL A 577 -27.63 2.27 18.53
N CYS A 578 -26.69 2.14 17.59
CA CYS A 578 -26.90 1.30 16.40
C CYS A 578 -26.07 0.01 16.41
N GLY A 579 -25.27 -0.27 17.44
CA GLY A 579 -24.44 -1.46 17.51
C GLY A 579 -23.51 -1.63 16.30
N GLY A 580 -23.04 -0.51 15.70
CA GLY A 580 -22.19 -0.54 14.51
C GLY A 580 -22.95 -0.65 13.17
N THR A 581 -24.25 -0.92 13.14
CA THR A 581 -25.03 -1.12 11.90
C THR A 581 -25.20 0.14 11.05
N ARG A 582 -24.91 1.32 11.59
CA ARG A 582 -25.00 2.65 10.94
C ARG A 582 -26.42 3.18 10.74
N TYR A 583 -27.45 2.35 10.93
CA TYR A 583 -28.86 2.71 10.72
C TYR A 583 -29.56 3.05 12.01
N ARG A 584 -30.66 3.79 11.89
CA ARG A 584 -31.58 4.03 13.00
C ARG A 584 -32.43 2.79 13.28
N PRO A 585 -32.90 2.59 14.53
CA PRO A 585 -33.65 1.38 14.91
C PRO A 585 -34.87 1.09 14.04
N GLU A 586 -35.65 2.11 13.68
CA GLU A 586 -36.89 1.97 12.91
C GLU A 586 -36.63 1.37 11.49
N VAL A 587 -35.43 1.63 10.91
CA VAL A 587 -35.05 1.05 9.64
C VAL A 587 -34.65 -0.43 9.82
N LEU A 588 -34.04 -0.78 10.95
CA LEU A 588 -33.65 -2.15 11.27
C LEU A 588 -34.82 -3.07 11.54
N GLU A 589 -35.95 -2.52 12.04
CA GLU A 589 -37.18 -3.26 12.22
C GLU A 589 -37.89 -3.58 10.90
N THR A 590 -37.59 -2.82 9.85
CA THR A 590 -38.16 -3.01 8.50
C THR A 590 -37.46 -4.16 7.79
N LYS A 591 -38.16 -5.27 7.53
CA LYS A 591 -37.63 -6.47 6.89
C LYS A 591 -38.30 -6.78 5.56
N VAL A 592 -37.52 -7.24 4.60
CA VAL A 592 -37.96 -7.80 3.32
C VAL A 592 -37.38 -9.20 3.21
N ASP A 593 -38.21 -10.20 2.93
CA ASP A 593 -37.85 -11.62 2.92
C ASP A 593 -37.11 -12.09 4.20
N GLY A 594 -37.46 -11.49 5.34
CA GLY A 594 -36.88 -11.79 6.64
C GLY A 594 -35.57 -11.02 6.97
N TYR A 595 -35.01 -10.23 6.05
CA TYR A 595 -33.77 -9.47 6.22
C TYR A 595 -34.04 -7.96 6.33
N SER A 596 -33.43 -7.31 7.31
CA SER A 596 -33.25 -5.85 7.31
C SER A 596 -32.15 -5.44 6.34
N ILE A 597 -32.05 -4.14 6.01
CA ILE A 597 -30.95 -3.65 5.18
C ILE A 597 -29.56 -3.90 5.82
N ALA A 598 -29.46 -3.88 7.14
CA ALA A 598 -28.23 -4.20 7.86
C ALA A 598 -27.90 -5.70 7.79
N ASP A 599 -28.92 -6.57 7.88
CA ASP A 599 -28.73 -8.02 7.71
C ASP A 599 -28.20 -8.31 6.29
N VAL A 600 -28.76 -7.65 5.26
CA VAL A 600 -28.26 -7.77 3.87
C VAL A 600 -26.81 -7.33 3.76
N LEU A 601 -26.41 -6.22 4.39
CA LEU A 601 -25.02 -5.78 4.37
C LEU A 601 -24.07 -6.76 5.10
N ALA A 602 -24.57 -7.55 6.03
CA ALA A 602 -23.83 -8.59 6.73
C ALA A 602 -23.71 -9.91 5.95
N LEU A 603 -24.54 -10.11 4.92
CA LEU A 603 -24.44 -11.29 4.05
C LEU A 603 -23.12 -11.29 3.27
N THR A 604 -22.59 -12.48 3.03
CA THR A 604 -21.49 -12.63 2.06
C THR A 604 -22.00 -12.42 0.63
N VAL A 605 -21.08 -12.18 -0.31
CA VAL A 605 -21.40 -12.10 -1.75
C VAL A 605 -22.12 -13.36 -2.22
N GLU A 606 -21.70 -14.55 -1.77
CA GLU A 606 -22.31 -15.84 -2.10
C GLU A 606 -23.76 -15.93 -1.58
N GLU A 607 -24.02 -15.50 -0.35
CA GLU A 607 -25.36 -15.48 0.24
C GLU A 607 -26.24 -14.43 -0.42
N GLY A 608 -25.67 -13.24 -0.67
CA GLY A 608 -26.36 -12.18 -1.40
C GLY A 608 -26.78 -12.61 -2.79
N LEU A 609 -25.93 -13.37 -3.51
CA LEU A 609 -26.27 -13.93 -4.81
C LEU A 609 -27.46 -14.88 -4.72
N SER A 610 -27.55 -15.69 -3.67
CA SER A 610 -28.69 -16.58 -3.44
C SER A 610 -29.98 -15.79 -3.14
N LEU A 611 -29.89 -14.69 -2.37
CA LEU A 611 -31.03 -13.83 -2.05
C LEU A 611 -31.56 -13.06 -3.27
N PHE A 612 -30.64 -12.54 -4.11
CA PHE A 612 -30.98 -11.66 -5.24
C PHE A 612 -31.02 -12.37 -6.60
N GLN A 613 -31.20 -13.70 -6.64
CA GLN A 613 -31.21 -14.50 -7.89
C GLN A 613 -32.18 -13.96 -8.97
N THR A 614 -33.30 -13.37 -8.56
CA THR A 614 -34.35 -12.83 -9.44
C THR A 614 -34.14 -11.36 -9.81
N HIS A 615 -33.02 -10.74 -9.38
CA HIS A 615 -32.70 -9.33 -9.60
C HIS A 615 -31.46 -9.20 -10.48
N ASP A 616 -31.64 -9.22 -11.80
CA ASP A 616 -30.57 -9.36 -12.79
C ASP A 616 -29.36 -8.45 -12.55
N ALA A 617 -29.56 -7.15 -12.32
CA ALA A 617 -28.46 -6.20 -12.14
C ALA A 617 -27.61 -6.51 -10.87
N ILE A 618 -28.28 -6.87 -9.77
CA ILE A 618 -27.61 -7.23 -8.52
C ILE A 618 -26.92 -8.59 -8.69
N ALA A 619 -27.63 -9.59 -9.22
CA ALA A 619 -27.13 -10.94 -9.42
C ALA A 619 -25.92 -10.97 -10.35
N GLN A 620 -25.92 -10.21 -11.45
CA GLN A 620 -24.78 -10.10 -12.37
C GLN A 620 -23.54 -9.57 -11.66
N THR A 621 -23.67 -8.51 -10.88
CA THR A 621 -22.55 -7.91 -10.14
C THR A 621 -22.01 -8.85 -9.07
N LEU A 622 -22.90 -9.50 -8.30
CA LEU A 622 -22.50 -10.47 -7.27
C LEU A 622 -21.83 -11.71 -7.88
N SER A 623 -22.33 -12.18 -9.03
CA SER A 623 -21.70 -13.27 -9.78
C SER A 623 -20.30 -12.89 -10.27
N ALA A 624 -20.09 -11.67 -10.75
CA ALA A 624 -18.77 -11.17 -11.14
C ALA A 624 -17.82 -11.12 -9.93
N LEU A 625 -18.27 -10.64 -8.76
CA LEU A 625 -17.49 -10.66 -7.51
C LEU A 625 -17.13 -12.10 -7.09
N GLN A 626 -18.09 -13.02 -7.10
CA GLN A 626 -17.85 -14.42 -6.77
C GLN A 626 -16.81 -15.04 -7.71
N SER A 627 -16.93 -14.74 -9.01
CA SER A 627 -16.05 -15.29 -10.05
C SER A 627 -14.61 -14.77 -9.97
N THR A 628 -14.37 -13.65 -9.27
CA THR A 628 -13.02 -13.13 -8.99
C THR A 628 -12.46 -13.61 -7.64
N GLY A 629 -13.13 -14.60 -6.98
CA GLY A 629 -12.69 -15.13 -5.69
C GLY A 629 -13.01 -14.25 -4.49
N LEU A 630 -13.99 -13.32 -4.61
CA LEU A 630 -14.43 -12.44 -3.53
C LEU A 630 -15.76 -12.88 -2.89
N GLY A 631 -16.19 -14.14 -3.13
CA GLY A 631 -17.45 -14.70 -2.66
C GLY A 631 -17.63 -14.69 -1.14
N TYR A 632 -16.56 -14.80 -0.39
CA TYR A 632 -16.52 -14.81 1.08
C TYR A 632 -16.69 -13.42 1.73
N MET A 633 -16.50 -12.34 0.98
CA MET A 633 -16.58 -10.98 1.51
C MET A 633 -18.01 -10.59 1.84
N THR A 634 -18.20 -9.81 2.91
CA THR A 634 -19.53 -9.28 3.23
C THR A 634 -19.89 -8.09 2.33
N LEU A 635 -21.16 -7.98 1.98
CA LEU A 635 -21.68 -6.91 1.10
C LEU A 635 -21.42 -5.50 1.66
N GLY A 636 -21.45 -5.37 2.99
CA GLY A 636 -21.18 -4.13 3.71
C GLY A 636 -19.72 -3.91 4.10
N GLN A 637 -18.80 -4.80 3.71
CA GLN A 637 -17.38 -4.71 4.09
C GLN A 637 -16.76 -3.38 3.66
N SER A 638 -16.09 -2.72 4.58
CA SER A 638 -15.43 -1.44 4.33
C SER A 638 -14.21 -1.63 3.45
N LEU A 639 -14.01 -0.75 2.48
CA LEU A 639 -12.91 -0.88 1.50
C LEU A 639 -11.53 -0.61 2.10
N ASP A 640 -11.44 0.04 3.24
CA ASP A 640 -10.19 0.29 3.97
C ASP A 640 -9.67 -0.94 4.73
N THR A 641 -10.50 -1.98 4.85
CA THR A 641 -10.13 -3.26 5.48
C THR A 641 -9.59 -4.29 4.49
N LEU A 642 -9.62 -3.98 3.17
CA LEU A 642 -9.24 -4.90 2.12
C LEU A 642 -7.72 -5.00 1.97
N SER A 643 -7.23 -6.21 1.72
CA SER A 643 -5.85 -6.47 1.30
C SER A 643 -5.58 -5.92 -0.11
N GLY A 644 -4.30 -5.77 -0.48
CA GLY A 644 -3.90 -5.30 -1.80
C GLY A 644 -4.45 -6.19 -2.93
N GLY A 645 -4.41 -7.50 -2.75
CA GLY A 645 -4.94 -8.47 -3.72
C GLY A 645 -6.47 -8.40 -3.85
N GLU A 646 -7.19 -8.26 -2.73
CA GLU A 646 -8.66 -8.08 -2.75
C GLU A 646 -9.07 -6.80 -3.50
N ILE A 647 -8.32 -5.71 -3.31
CA ILE A 647 -8.53 -4.45 -4.03
C ILE A 647 -8.33 -4.64 -5.54
N GLN A 648 -7.30 -5.37 -5.95
CA GLN A 648 -7.07 -5.64 -7.38
C GLN A 648 -8.19 -6.47 -8.00
N ARG A 649 -8.63 -7.54 -7.34
CA ARG A 649 -9.74 -8.38 -7.78
C ARG A 649 -11.05 -7.59 -7.86
N LEU A 650 -11.28 -6.70 -6.89
CA LEU A 650 -12.41 -5.79 -6.90
C LEU A 650 -12.35 -4.79 -8.08
N LYS A 651 -11.16 -4.27 -8.40
CA LYS A 651 -10.98 -3.41 -9.59
C LYS A 651 -11.24 -4.18 -10.88
N LEU A 652 -10.79 -5.42 -10.97
CA LEU A 652 -11.03 -6.30 -12.12
C LEU A 652 -12.53 -6.55 -12.33
N THR A 653 -13.28 -6.81 -11.26
CA THR A 653 -14.73 -7.06 -11.30
C THR A 653 -15.48 -5.94 -12.05
N ARG A 654 -15.06 -4.69 -11.92
CA ARG A 654 -15.70 -3.57 -12.62
C ARG A 654 -15.68 -3.72 -14.15
N TYR A 655 -14.57 -4.18 -14.71
CA TYR A 655 -14.42 -4.37 -16.17
C TYR A 655 -15.17 -5.61 -16.67
N MET A 656 -15.52 -6.53 -15.78
CA MET A 656 -16.39 -7.65 -16.14
C MET A 656 -17.87 -7.25 -16.19
N ILE A 657 -18.26 -6.20 -15.46
CA ILE A 657 -19.63 -5.67 -15.46
C ILE A 657 -19.84 -4.70 -16.62
N GLU A 658 -18.84 -3.85 -16.90
CA GLU A 658 -18.85 -2.86 -17.98
C GLU A 658 -17.92 -3.33 -19.11
N PRO A 659 -18.40 -4.02 -20.16
CA PRO A 659 -17.56 -4.54 -21.22
C PRO A 659 -16.78 -3.41 -21.92
N VAL A 660 -15.50 -3.60 -22.09
CA VAL A 660 -14.58 -2.72 -22.85
C VAL A 660 -14.04 -3.49 -24.04
N THR A 661 -13.62 -2.80 -25.10
CA THR A 661 -13.10 -3.42 -26.32
C THR A 661 -11.60 -3.25 -26.44
N GLU A 662 -10.89 -4.32 -26.83
CA GLU A 662 -9.47 -4.32 -27.22
C GLU A 662 -8.54 -3.53 -26.29
N LYS A 663 -8.58 -3.82 -24.96
CA LYS A 663 -7.72 -3.17 -23.97
C LYS A 663 -6.47 -3.98 -23.64
N ILE A 664 -5.47 -3.29 -23.08
CA ILE A 664 -4.26 -3.87 -22.54
C ILE A 664 -4.40 -3.83 -21.01
N PHE A 665 -4.77 -4.94 -20.41
CA PHE A 665 -4.84 -5.05 -18.95
C PHE A 665 -3.47 -5.34 -18.37
N ILE A 666 -3.04 -4.51 -17.46
CA ILE A 666 -1.75 -4.63 -16.78
C ILE A 666 -2.00 -4.84 -15.28
N PHE A 667 -1.51 -5.95 -14.73
CA PHE A 667 -1.64 -6.29 -13.33
C PHE A 667 -0.28 -6.29 -12.63
N ASP A 668 -0.21 -5.69 -11.46
CA ASP A 668 1.00 -5.58 -10.62
C ASP A 668 0.88 -6.57 -9.47
N GLU A 669 1.51 -7.76 -9.59
CA GLU A 669 1.50 -8.87 -8.62
C GLU A 669 0.08 -9.33 -8.23
N PRO A 670 -0.73 -9.82 -9.17
CA PRO A 670 -2.13 -10.15 -8.90
C PRO A 670 -2.33 -11.40 -8.01
N THR A 671 -1.32 -12.23 -7.81
CA THR A 671 -1.39 -13.41 -6.93
C THR A 671 -1.08 -13.10 -5.46
N THR A 672 -0.73 -11.85 -5.15
CA THR A 672 -0.42 -11.42 -3.77
C THR A 672 -1.54 -11.77 -2.79
N GLY A 673 -1.20 -12.48 -1.69
CA GLY A 673 -2.15 -12.90 -0.66
C GLY A 673 -3.16 -13.95 -1.12
N LEU A 674 -2.89 -14.65 -2.23
CA LEU A 674 -3.68 -15.79 -2.69
C LEU A 674 -3.03 -17.11 -2.29
N HIS A 675 -3.87 -18.01 -1.81
CA HIS A 675 -3.50 -19.41 -1.70
C HIS A 675 -3.34 -20.01 -3.12
N GLU A 676 -2.43 -20.98 -3.29
CA GLU A 676 -2.15 -21.61 -4.59
C GLU A 676 -3.40 -22.23 -5.26
N ASP A 677 -4.40 -22.67 -4.48
CA ASP A 677 -5.67 -23.18 -5.02
C ASP A 677 -6.63 -22.09 -5.51
N ASP A 678 -6.41 -20.84 -5.14
CA ASP A 678 -7.23 -19.72 -5.62
C ASP A 678 -6.65 -19.11 -6.92
N ILE A 679 -5.39 -19.40 -7.25
CA ILE A 679 -4.71 -18.93 -8.47
C ILE A 679 -5.41 -19.42 -9.76
N PRO A 680 -5.87 -20.67 -9.88
CA PRO A 680 -6.60 -21.11 -11.07
C PRO A 680 -7.88 -20.33 -11.35
N ILE A 681 -8.55 -19.82 -10.30
CA ILE A 681 -9.75 -18.97 -10.45
C ILE A 681 -9.37 -17.66 -11.14
N LEU A 682 -8.28 -17.05 -10.71
CA LEU A 682 -7.78 -15.81 -11.30
C LEU A 682 -7.27 -16.04 -12.73
N GLN A 683 -6.56 -17.16 -12.98
CA GLN A 683 -6.07 -17.54 -14.31
C GLN A 683 -7.23 -17.69 -15.30
N ALA A 684 -8.32 -18.35 -14.91
CA ALA A 684 -9.51 -18.48 -15.76
C ALA A 684 -10.09 -17.11 -16.18
N ARG A 685 -9.93 -16.07 -15.35
CA ARG A 685 -10.34 -14.71 -15.71
C ARG A 685 -9.41 -14.07 -16.72
N PHE A 686 -8.11 -14.29 -16.60
CA PHE A 686 -7.15 -13.81 -17.60
C PHE A 686 -7.37 -14.52 -18.95
N ASP A 687 -7.62 -15.83 -18.94
CA ASP A 687 -7.96 -16.58 -20.15
C ASP A 687 -9.23 -16.03 -20.81
N GLN A 688 -10.28 -15.71 -20.05
CA GLN A 688 -11.50 -15.09 -20.53
C GLN A 688 -11.24 -13.71 -21.17
N LEU A 689 -10.45 -12.82 -20.53
CA LEU A 689 -10.08 -11.52 -21.11
C LEU A 689 -9.36 -11.69 -22.46
N ILE A 690 -8.50 -12.69 -22.59
CA ILE A 690 -7.78 -12.99 -23.83
C ILE A 690 -8.76 -13.48 -24.91
N GLU A 691 -9.71 -14.35 -24.58
CA GLU A 691 -10.76 -14.81 -25.47
C GLU A 691 -11.67 -13.68 -25.95
N GLU A 692 -11.90 -12.66 -25.09
CA GLU A 692 -12.64 -11.43 -25.43
C GLU A 692 -11.82 -10.46 -26.29
N GLY A 693 -10.57 -10.78 -26.64
CA GLY A 693 -9.71 -9.99 -27.53
C GLY A 693 -8.81 -8.99 -26.81
N HIS A 694 -8.63 -9.14 -25.49
CA HIS A 694 -7.74 -8.27 -24.70
C HIS A 694 -6.31 -8.82 -24.63
N THR A 695 -5.36 -7.94 -24.35
CA THR A 695 -3.97 -8.30 -24.03
C THR A 695 -3.78 -8.24 -22.53
N VAL A 696 -3.17 -9.25 -21.93
CA VAL A 696 -2.92 -9.33 -20.49
C VAL A 696 -1.42 -9.29 -20.22
N ILE A 697 -0.98 -8.34 -19.40
CA ILE A 697 0.41 -8.20 -18.94
C ILE A 697 0.42 -8.32 -17.43
N LEU A 698 1.21 -9.25 -16.90
CA LEU A 698 1.36 -9.50 -15.48
C LEU A 698 2.80 -9.18 -15.05
N ILE A 699 2.98 -8.35 -14.02
CA ILE A 699 4.24 -8.34 -13.27
C ILE A 699 4.07 -9.44 -12.22
N GLU A 700 4.85 -10.50 -12.30
CA GLU A 700 4.65 -11.67 -11.45
C GLU A 700 5.92 -12.46 -11.16
N HIS A 701 5.90 -13.13 -10.00
CA HIS A 701 6.95 -14.02 -9.53
C HIS A 701 6.43 -15.44 -9.26
N ASN A 702 5.10 -15.61 -9.21
CA ASN A 702 4.47 -16.89 -8.93
C ASN A 702 4.71 -17.88 -10.08
N ILE A 703 5.18 -19.08 -9.75
CA ILE A 703 5.55 -20.11 -10.70
C ILE A 703 4.33 -20.59 -11.50
N THR A 704 3.18 -20.76 -10.86
CA THR A 704 1.94 -21.16 -11.52
C THR A 704 1.56 -20.18 -12.63
N MET A 705 1.68 -18.88 -12.41
CA MET A 705 1.41 -17.86 -13.42
C MET A 705 2.44 -17.87 -14.54
N MET A 706 3.73 -18.04 -14.22
CA MET A 706 4.79 -18.12 -15.22
C MET A 706 4.64 -19.36 -16.12
N THR A 707 4.23 -20.49 -15.58
CA THR A 707 4.01 -21.74 -16.37
C THR A 707 2.80 -21.64 -17.30
N ARG A 708 1.85 -20.75 -17.04
CA ARG A 708 0.65 -20.50 -17.84
C ARG A 708 0.79 -19.36 -18.86
N ALA A 709 1.91 -18.64 -18.83
CA ALA A 709 2.17 -17.55 -19.75
C ALA A 709 2.32 -18.02 -21.20
N ASP A 710 1.83 -17.24 -22.15
CA ASP A 710 2.12 -17.40 -23.58
C ASP A 710 3.48 -16.80 -23.93
N TRP A 711 3.87 -15.72 -23.23
CA TRP A 711 5.12 -14.98 -23.39
C TRP A 711 5.70 -14.60 -22.05
N LEU A 712 7.02 -14.70 -21.91
CA LEU A 712 7.74 -14.33 -20.69
C LEU A 712 8.83 -13.32 -21.01
N ILE A 713 8.92 -12.29 -20.19
CA ILE A 713 10.01 -11.31 -20.21
C ILE A 713 10.75 -11.42 -18.86
N ASP A 714 12.03 -11.77 -18.90
CA ASP A 714 12.90 -11.78 -17.74
C ASP A 714 13.79 -10.53 -17.72
N VAL A 715 13.66 -9.73 -16.65
CA VAL A 715 14.37 -8.46 -16.47
C VAL A 715 15.46 -8.63 -15.42
N GLY A 716 16.71 -8.37 -15.76
CA GLY A 716 17.83 -8.63 -14.87
C GLY A 716 19.15 -8.05 -15.33
N PRO A 717 20.27 -8.73 -14.94
CA PRO A 717 20.36 -9.92 -14.06
C PRO A 717 20.27 -9.61 -12.56
N GLY A 718 20.48 -8.36 -12.16
CA GLY A 718 20.49 -7.90 -10.77
C GLY A 718 19.51 -6.76 -10.52
N ALA A 719 19.72 -6.06 -9.40
CA ALA A 719 18.94 -4.89 -8.99
C ALA A 719 19.67 -3.57 -9.34
N GLY A 720 18.96 -2.46 -9.39
CA GLY A 720 19.54 -1.13 -9.59
C GLY A 720 20.40 -1.04 -10.84
N ASN A 721 21.66 -0.61 -10.71
CA ASN A 721 22.59 -0.45 -11.83
C ASN A 721 23.03 -1.76 -12.50
N GLN A 722 22.90 -2.89 -11.77
CA GLN A 722 23.17 -4.23 -12.31
C GLN A 722 21.96 -4.83 -13.04
N GLY A 723 20.80 -4.18 -12.97
CA GLY A 723 19.56 -4.55 -13.65
C GLY A 723 19.29 -3.74 -14.90
N GLY A 724 18.03 -3.62 -15.26
CA GLY A 724 17.55 -2.74 -16.32
C GLY A 724 17.79 -3.24 -17.74
N ARG A 725 18.09 -4.54 -17.92
CA ARG A 725 18.23 -5.20 -19.21
C ARG A 725 17.21 -6.32 -19.38
N ILE A 726 16.78 -6.57 -20.62
CA ILE A 726 15.97 -7.75 -20.95
C ILE A 726 16.95 -8.92 -21.15
N LEU A 727 16.88 -9.91 -20.28
CA LEU A 727 17.67 -11.14 -20.38
C LEU A 727 17.02 -12.11 -21.35
N TYR A 728 15.69 -12.13 -21.34
CA TYR A 728 14.89 -13.03 -22.17
C TYR A 728 13.56 -12.38 -22.55
N SER A 729 13.13 -12.66 -23.78
CA SER A 729 11.77 -12.34 -24.25
C SER A 729 11.35 -13.45 -25.21
N GLY A 730 10.38 -14.28 -24.81
CA GLY A 730 9.99 -15.45 -25.58
C GLY A 730 9.02 -16.36 -24.83
N PRO A 731 8.63 -17.50 -25.44
CA PRO A 731 7.86 -18.55 -24.75
C PRO A 731 8.58 -19.07 -23.50
N PRO A 732 7.89 -19.39 -22.37
CA PRO A 732 8.53 -19.76 -21.10
C PRO A 732 9.59 -20.86 -21.22
N ALA A 733 9.40 -21.84 -22.11
CA ALA A 733 10.33 -22.96 -22.30
C ALA A 733 11.76 -22.52 -22.70
N GLY A 734 11.90 -21.42 -23.42
CA GLY A 734 13.19 -20.93 -23.89
C GLY A 734 14.04 -20.29 -22.79
N LEU A 735 13.46 -19.91 -21.67
CA LEU A 735 14.18 -19.32 -20.54
C LEU A 735 15.24 -20.28 -19.97
N LYS A 736 15.06 -21.60 -20.11
CA LYS A 736 16.00 -22.63 -19.64
C LYS A 736 17.43 -22.41 -20.14
N ASN A 737 17.58 -21.77 -21.30
CA ASN A 737 18.89 -21.58 -21.96
C ASN A 737 19.58 -20.27 -21.58
N VAL A 738 19.01 -19.47 -20.68
CA VAL A 738 19.52 -18.16 -20.29
C VAL A 738 20.31 -18.28 -18.99
N ALA A 739 21.63 -18.40 -19.08
CA ALA A 739 22.51 -18.64 -17.94
C ALA A 739 22.48 -17.51 -16.88
N GLU A 740 22.25 -16.26 -17.31
CA GLU A 740 22.19 -15.09 -16.42
C GLU A 740 20.83 -14.95 -15.69
N SER A 741 19.82 -15.74 -16.08
CA SER A 741 18.49 -15.68 -15.48
C SER A 741 18.49 -16.28 -14.08
N ARG A 742 18.07 -15.48 -13.11
CA ARG A 742 17.80 -15.95 -11.75
C ARG A 742 16.43 -16.61 -11.62
N THR A 743 15.53 -16.37 -12.56
CA THR A 743 14.19 -16.97 -12.63
C THR A 743 14.23 -18.41 -13.14
N ALA A 744 15.10 -18.71 -14.11
CA ALA A 744 15.17 -20.02 -14.75
C ALA A 744 15.34 -21.21 -13.77
N PRO A 745 16.26 -21.18 -12.79
CA PRO A 745 16.43 -22.31 -11.86
C PRO A 745 15.14 -22.63 -11.07
N HIS A 746 14.42 -21.60 -10.62
CA HIS A 746 13.19 -21.77 -9.83
C HIS A 746 12.03 -22.27 -10.70
N LEU A 747 11.87 -21.71 -11.91
CA LEU A 747 10.83 -22.13 -12.83
C LEU A 747 11.01 -23.59 -13.23
N PHE A 748 12.20 -23.99 -13.66
CA PHE A 748 12.45 -25.37 -14.15
C PHE A 748 12.68 -26.37 -13.02
N GLY A 749 13.11 -25.94 -11.83
CA GLY A 749 13.20 -26.79 -10.64
C GLY A 749 11.85 -27.23 -10.09
N SER A 750 10.78 -26.50 -10.41
CA SER A 750 9.39 -26.81 -9.99
C SER A 750 8.61 -27.64 -11.00
N LEU A 751 9.14 -27.85 -12.21
CA LEU A 751 8.48 -28.68 -13.24
C LEU A 751 8.72 -30.15 -12.96
N SER A 752 7.70 -30.99 -13.22
CA SER A 752 7.89 -32.43 -13.34
C SER A 752 8.69 -32.75 -14.60
N GLU A 753 9.64 -33.67 -14.48
CA GLU A 753 10.40 -34.22 -15.62
C GLU A 753 9.50 -34.82 -16.70
#